data_91045028be449f770471255ffbd3cae8
#
_entry.id   91045028be449f770471255ffbd3cae8
#
_cell.length_a   1.000
_cell.length_b   1.000
_cell.length_c   1.000
_cell.angle_alpha   90.00
_cell.angle_beta   90.00
_cell.angle_gamma   90.00
#
_symmetry.space_group_name_H-M   'P 1'
#
loop_
_entity.id
_entity.type
_entity.pdbx_description
1 polymer ?
#
loop_
_entity_poly.entity_id
_entity_poly.type
_entity_poly.pdbx_seq_one_letter_code
_entity_poly.pdbx_strand_id
1 'polypeptide(L)'
;MKLSVRVRDEWFAVPVKPTDKIRGFGDEALRRFYRNKNLENDDQKEKVFEVRKAKGGAILDPSDSIRDILDDNDFVIVVLESDMSNPVTGPAEPVYMEEKIPLSSTTKATEYLSLDGNSLSIDDLVRLGKGHYLLKLTPEAEQAVNKARALLEEILSQNKVVYGISTGFGKFARTVISKDKLVELQENLIRSHAAGVGPPLSPERTRMLLALRINVLAKGYSGISMETLKKYIAAFNASCLPWVPEKGTVGASGDLAPLSHLALGMMGEGKMWSPKSGWADAKYVLEFNNLEPIKLGPKEGLALINGTQLITSLGAEAVERAGAICRQADVIAALSLEVLKGTTRAFDSNIHNVRPHPGQIRVARRLRGLLHSETHPSEIAESHRFCDRVQDAYTLRCAPQVHGISNDTVDFVRGVITTEINSATDNPMVFAEHGEIISGGNFHGEYPAKVLDYLAIGVHELANISERRTERLVNPAYSELPAFLTPDGGLNSGFMIAHCTAAALVSENKVLCHPASVDSLTTSAGTEDHVSMGGFSARKALTVVEHVEQVLAIELLCACQAIEFLRPLKTTAPLEAVYKLVRSVVGPWVKDRYMSPDIDAVWKLLQEEKVWQVSKQYIDNYHAVQDVETRVMSPTTTMNADGPVQKRRRVVSERKNKS
;
A
#
# COMPACT_ATOMS: atom_id res chain seq x y z
N MET A 1 -5.80 15.60 -40.52
CA MET A 1 -5.91 14.74 -39.35
C MET A 1 -4.55 14.15 -39.01
N LYS A 2 -4.33 13.85 -37.75
CA LYS A 2 -3.12 13.21 -37.25
C LYS A 2 -3.54 12.05 -36.35
N LEU A 3 -3.15 10.82 -36.71
CA LEU A 3 -3.50 9.63 -35.94
C LEU A 3 -2.28 9.10 -35.20
N SER A 4 -2.47 8.61 -33.99
CA SER A 4 -1.44 7.89 -33.23
C SER A 4 -1.50 6.41 -33.59
N VAL A 5 -0.42 5.88 -34.16
CA VAL A 5 -0.39 4.53 -34.74
C VAL A 5 0.64 3.68 -34.01
N ARG A 6 0.23 2.47 -33.68
CA ARG A 6 1.11 1.43 -33.16
C ARG A 6 1.36 0.37 -34.23
N VAL A 7 2.64 0.10 -34.47
CA VAL A 7 3.09 -1.06 -35.24
C VAL A 7 4.03 -1.86 -34.35
N ARG A 8 3.68 -3.09 -34.00
CA ARG A 8 4.35 -3.89 -32.97
C ARG A 8 4.44 -3.11 -31.64
N ASP A 9 5.63 -2.84 -31.14
CA ASP A 9 5.85 -2.18 -29.85
C ASP A 9 6.09 -0.67 -29.93
N GLU A 10 5.99 -0.07 -31.13
CA GLU A 10 6.28 1.34 -31.34
C GLU A 10 5.06 2.19 -31.69
N TRP A 11 4.92 3.31 -31.00
CA TRP A 11 3.92 4.34 -31.27
C TRP A 11 4.53 5.52 -32.01
N PHE A 12 3.89 5.98 -33.06
CA PHE A 12 4.26 7.20 -33.78
C PHE A 12 3.05 7.86 -34.43
N ALA A 13 3.21 9.12 -34.81
CA ALA A 13 2.11 9.88 -35.38
C ALA A 13 2.16 9.86 -36.91
N VAL A 14 1.03 9.52 -37.54
CA VAL A 14 0.86 9.50 -39.00
C VAL A 14 -0.11 10.62 -39.40
N PRO A 15 0.32 11.61 -40.19
CA PRO A 15 -0.57 12.57 -40.80
C PRO A 15 -1.37 11.90 -41.93
N VAL A 16 -2.68 12.09 -41.95
CA VAL A 16 -3.60 11.48 -42.91
C VAL A 16 -4.56 12.51 -43.48
N LYS A 17 -5.01 12.27 -44.71
CA LYS A 17 -6.13 13.04 -45.28
C LYS A 17 -7.44 12.36 -44.91
N PRO A 18 -8.50 13.13 -44.62
CA PRO A 18 -9.81 12.54 -44.29
C PRO A 18 -10.38 11.59 -45.34
N THR A 19 -9.96 11.73 -46.58
CA THR A 19 -10.37 10.90 -47.72
C THR A 19 -9.53 9.66 -47.95
N ASP A 20 -8.43 9.49 -47.18
CA ASP A 20 -7.57 8.30 -47.32
C ASP A 20 -8.36 7.05 -46.89
N LYS A 21 -8.05 5.92 -47.52
CA LYS A 21 -8.63 4.63 -47.14
C LYS A 21 -7.80 3.96 -46.07
N ILE A 22 -8.44 3.19 -45.20
CA ILE A 22 -7.82 2.47 -44.08
C ILE A 22 -6.65 1.62 -44.56
N ARG A 23 -6.77 0.93 -45.71
CA ARG A 23 -5.70 0.14 -46.29
C ARG A 23 -4.45 0.95 -46.61
N GLY A 24 -4.61 2.07 -47.31
CA GLY A 24 -3.49 2.95 -47.66
C GLY A 24 -2.83 3.61 -46.45
N PHE A 25 -3.60 3.86 -45.42
CA PHE A 25 -3.12 4.32 -44.13
C PHE A 25 -2.25 3.28 -43.40
N GLY A 26 -2.69 1.99 -43.37
CA GLY A 26 -1.91 0.90 -42.80
C GLY A 26 -0.54 0.74 -43.48
N ASP A 27 -0.52 0.79 -44.82
CA ASP A 27 0.71 0.69 -45.64
C ASP A 27 1.66 1.88 -45.35
N GLU A 28 1.15 3.09 -45.19
CA GLU A 28 1.96 4.26 -44.85
C GLU A 28 2.53 4.18 -43.41
N ALA A 29 1.75 3.65 -42.47
CA ALA A 29 2.21 3.41 -41.12
C ALA A 29 3.37 2.39 -41.10
N LEU A 30 3.25 1.30 -41.85
CA LEU A 30 4.30 0.30 -41.97
C LEU A 30 5.57 0.87 -42.60
N ARG A 31 5.46 1.67 -43.66
CA ARG A 31 6.62 2.36 -44.27
C ARG A 31 7.34 3.28 -43.30
N ARG A 32 6.61 4.00 -42.45
CA ARG A 32 7.21 4.88 -41.42
C ARG A 32 7.88 4.10 -40.33
N PHE A 33 7.31 2.98 -39.90
CA PHE A 33 7.90 2.11 -38.90
C PHE A 33 9.30 1.64 -39.35
N TYR A 34 9.46 1.15 -40.59
CA TYR A 34 10.78 0.75 -41.11
C TYR A 34 11.76 1.91 -41.27
N ARG A 35 11.28 3.05 -41.75
CA ARG A 35 12.13 4.27 -41.85
C ARG A 35 12.66 4.73 -40.52
N ASN A 36 11.84 4.69 -39.48
CA ASN A 36 12.27 5.10 -38.13
C ASN A 36 13.32 4.15 -37.51
N LYS A 37 13.35 2.89 -37.97
CA LYS A 37 14.34 1.89 -37.54
C LYS A 37 15.62 1.85 -38.36
N ASN A 38 15.76 2.69 -39.37
CA ASN A 38 16.88 2.64 -40.36
C ASN A 38 17.05 1.24 -40.98
N LEU A 39 15.97 0.48 -41.12
CA LEU A 39 15.95 -0.78 -41.81
C LEU A 39 15.63 -0.52 -43.28
N GLU A 40 16.47 -1.00 -44.19
CA GLU A 40 16.16 -0.98 -45.62
C GLU A 40 14.88 -1.78 -45.87
N ASN A 41 13.95 -1.17 -46.56
CA ASN A 41 12.67 -1.75 -46.92
C ASN A 41 12.90 -2.85 -47.96
N ASP A 42 13.02 -4.07 -47.53
CA ASP A 42 12.95 -5.22 -48.42
C ASP A 42 11.46 -5.40 -48.77
N ASP A 43 11.03 -4.73 -49.86
CA ASP A 43 9.64 -4.43 -50.24
C ASP A 43 8.75 -5.68 -50.47
N GLN A 44 9.18 -6.88 -50.07
CA GLN A 44 8.47 -8.11 -50.42
C GLN A 44 8.09 -9.01 -49.21
N LYS A 45 8.40 -8.66 -47.97
CA LYS A 45 8.26 -9.64 -46.88
C LYS A 45 7.19 -9.39 -45.84
N GLU A 46 6.74 -8.19 -45.64
CA GLU A 46 5.70 -7.93 -44.63
C GLU A 46 4.52 -7.13 -45.21
N LYS A 47 3.31 -7.59 -44.94
CA LYS A 47 2.06 -6.95 -45.36
C LYS A 47 1.22 -6.64 -44.12
N VAL A 48 0.43 -5.57 -44.23
CA VAL A 48 -0.59 -5.25 -43.22
C VAL A 48 -1.71 -6.26 -43.33
N PHE A 49 -1.96 -7.01 -42.26
CA PHE A 49 -3.04 -7.96 -42.14
C PHE A 49 -4.36 -7.23 -41.84
N GLU A 50 -4.37 -6.39 -40.79
CA GLU A 50 -5.54 -5.61 -40.41
C GLU A 50 -5.16 -4.33 -39.66
N VAL A 51 -6.12 -3.41 -39.60
CA VAL A 51 -6.02 -2.18 -38.80
C VAL A 51 -7.14 -2.18 -37.76
N ARG A 52 -6.82 -1.91 -36.49
CA ARG A 52 -7.79 -1.92 -35.38
C ARG A 52 -7.82 -0.59 -34.65
N LYS A 53 -8.97 -0.21 -34.10
CA LYS A 53 -9.01 0.84 -33.07
C LYS A 53 -8.31 0.34 -31.83
N ALA A 54 -7.42 1.13 -31.25
CA ALA A 54 -6.74 0.75 -30.00
C ALA A 54 -7.72 0.65 -28.82
N LYS A 55 -8.75 1.50 -28.80
CA LYS A 55 -9.83 1.43 -27.81
C LYS A 55 -10.95 0.54 -28.31
N GLY A 56 -11.17 -0.59 -27.64
CA GLY A 56 -12.24 -1.55 -27.99
C GLY A 56 -11.87 -2.60 -29.04
N GLY A 57 -10.68 -2.56 -29.63
CA GLY A 57 -10.16 -3.62 -30.52
C GLY A 57 -10.92 -3.82 -31.85
N ALA A 58 -11.85 -2.92 -32.20
CA ALA A 58 -12.66 -3.07 -33.42
C ALA A 58 -11.79 -3.06 -34.68
N ILE A 59 -11.93 -4.10 -35.52
CA ILE A 59 -11.26 -4.20 -36.83
C ILE A 59 -11.91 -3.20 -37.78
N LEU A 60 -11.09 -2.43 -38.49
CA LEU A 60 -11.53 -1.42 -39.43
C LEU A 60 -11.56 -2.01 -40.87
N ASP A 61 -12.65 -1.77 -41.63
CA ASP A 61 -12.73 -2.24 -42.97
C ASP A 61 -11.71 -1.52 -43.88
N PRO A 62 -10.86 -2.24 -44.61
CA PRO A 62 -9.83 -1.65 -45.46
C PRO A 62 -10.37 -0.69 -46.53
N SER A 63 -11.64 -0.82 -46.89
CA SER A 63 -12.32 -0.01 -47.93
C SER A 63 -12.91 1.29 -47.38
N ASP A 64 -13.04 1.44 -46.06
CA ASP A 64 -13.63 2.60 -45.45
C ASP A 64 -12.72 3.84 -45.54
N SER A 65 -13.34 5.02 -45.52
CA SER A 65 -12.62 6.28 -45.45
C SER A 65 -12.31 6.63 -44.01
N ILE A 66 -11.13 7.15 -43.74
CA ILE A 66 -10.70 7.54 -42.36
C ILE A 66 -11.70 8.48 -41.72
N ARG A 67 -12.26 9.43 -42.46
CA ARG A 67 -13.24 10.41 -41.95
C ARG A 67 -14.50 9.76 -41.39
N ASP A 68 -14.88 8.61 -41.89
CA ASP A 68 -16.15 7.96 -41.53
C ASP A 68 -16.04 7.16 -40.24
N ILE A 69 -14.81 6.86 -39.81
CA ILE A 69 -14.56 5.90 -38.72
C ILE A 69 -13.65 6.44 -37.62
N LEU A 70 -12.73 7.38 -37.93
CA LEU A 70 -11.70 7.87 -37.03
C LEU A 70 -11.76 9.40 -36.86
N ASP A 71 -11.57 9.85 -35.61
CA ASP A 71 -11.45 11.25 -35.26
C ASP A 71 -10.01 11.72 -35.19
N ASP A 72 -9.78 13.04 -35.17
CA ASP A 72 -8.43 13.60 -35.02
C ASP A 72 -7.84 13.20 -33.66
N ASN A 73 -6.59 12.71 -33.68
CA ASN A 73 -5.89 12.13 -32.56
C ASN A 73 -6.36 10.76 -32.07
N ASP A 74 -7.19 10.02 -32.84
CA ASP A 74 -7.51 8.63 -32.51
C ASP A 74 -6.25 7.74 -32.50
N PHE A 75 -6.32 6.68 -31.69
CA PHE A 75 -5.29 5.67 -31.55
C PHE A 75 -5.63 4.42 -32.34
N VAL A 76 -4.70 3.96 -33.19
CA VAL A 76 -4.91 2.85 -34.12
C VAL A 76 -3.75 1.86 -34.03
N ILE A 77 -4.04 0.58 -34.17
CA ILE A 77 -3.05 -0.51 -34.17
C ILE A 77 -3.03 -1.13 -35.58
N VAL A 78 -1.84 -1.27 -36.16
CA VAL A 78 -1.60 -1.99 -37.42
C VAL A 78 -1.00 -3.35 -37.09
N VAL A 79 -1.66 -4.42 -37.48
CA VAL A 79 -1.26 -5.83 -37.31
C VAL A 79 -0.67 -6.35 -38.63
N LEU A 80 0.47 -7.02 -38.55
CA LEU A 80 1.17 -7.55 -39.72
C LEU A 80 0.87 -9.04 -39.97
N GLU A 81 0.98 -9.50 -41.19
CA GLU A 81 0.77 -10.93 -41.52
C GLU A 81 1.75 -11.85 -40.79
N SER A 82 2.98 -11.41 -40.55
CA SER A 82 4.00 -12.15 -39.81
C SER A 82 3.67 -12.30 -38.31
N ASP A 83 2.88 -11.39 -37.77
CA ASP A 83 2.44 -11.46 -36.34
C ASP A 83 1.34 -12.54 -36.16
N MET A 84 0.68 -12.96 -37.23
CA MET A 84 -0.35 -14.02 -37.23
C MET A 84 0.23 -15.44 -37.27
N SER A 85 1.47 -15.62 -37.70
CA SER A 85 2.16 -16.94 -37.70
C SER A 85 2.61 -17.35 -36.26
N ASN A 86 2.56 -16.44 -35.30
CA ASN A 86 2.67 -16.68 -33.86
C ASN A 86 1.40 -16.17 -33.21
N PRO A 87 0.34 -16.96 -33.04
CA PRO A 87 -0.92 -16.47 -32.52
C PRO A 87 -0.75 -16.04 -31.05
N VAL A 88 -0.71 -14.75 -30.84
CA VAL A 88 -1.06 -14.16 -29.53
C VAL A 88 -2.56 -14.36 -29.38
N THR A 89 -2.95 -15.55 -28.93
CA THR A 89 -4.35 -15.88 -28.64
C THR A 89 -4.75 -15.23 -27.34
N GLY A 90 -5.50 -14.14 -27.42
CA GLY A 90 -6.21 -13.55 -26.31
C GLY A 90 -7.02 -12.34 -26.80
N PRO A 91 -8.24 -12.09 -26.27
CA PRO A 91 -8.93 -10.85 -26.51
C PRO A 91 -8.05 -9.69 -26.03
N ALA A 92 -8.06 -8.56 -26.76
CA ALA A 92 -7.31 -7.35 -26.39
C ALA A 92 -7.63 -6.97 -24.94
N GLU A 93 -6.71 -7.27 -24.03
CA GLU A 93 -6.81 -6.80 -22.64
C GLU A 93 -6.79 -5.26 -22.65
N PRO A 94 -7.56 -4.61 -21.75
CA PRO A 94 -7.44 -3.19 -21.58
C PRO A 94 -5.97 -2.89 -21.23
N VAL A 95 -5.34 -2.03 -22.03
CA VAL A 95 -4.00 -1.50 -21.75
C VAL A 95 -4.14 -0.67 -20.48
N TYR A 96 -3.97 -1.31 -19.34
CA TYR A 96 -3.54 -0.56 -18.15
C TYR A 96 -2.18 0.03 -18.53
N MET A 97 -2.06 1.35 -18.51
CA MET A 97 -0.77 2.00 -18.57
C MET A 97 0.08 1.34 -17.47
N GLU A 98 1.01 0.49 -17.88
CA GLU A 98 2.07 0.04 -16.99
C GLU A 98 2.89 1.28 -16.66
N GLU A 99 2.51 1.96 -15.56
CA GLU A 99 3.53 2.66 -14.82
C GLU A 99 4.62 1.60 -14.58
N LYS A 100 5.80 1.85 -15.10
CA LYS A 100 7.01 1.16 -14.65
C LYS A 100 7.09 1.45 -13.17
N ILE A 101 6.50 0.58 -12.35
CA ILE A 101 6.68 0.61 -10.91
C ILE A 101 8.13 0.14 -10.72
N PRO A 102 9.08 1.05 -10.48
CA PRO A 102 10.41 0.62 -10.15
C PRO A 102 10.28 -0.08 -8.79
N LEU A 103 10.74 -1.32 -8.68
CA LEU A 103 11.20 -1.79 -7.39
C LEU A 103 12.07 -0.66 -6.81
N SER A 104 11.74 -0.17 -5.64
CA SER A 104 12.25 1.08 -5.06
C SER A 104 13.76 1.10 -4.82
N SER A 105 14.50 0.08 -5.26
CA SER A 105 15.96 0.06 -5.28
C SER A 105 16.50 -0.49 -6.59
N THR A 106 17.23 0.33 -7.32
CA THR A 106 18.08 -0.07 -8.46
C THR A 106 19.32 -0.89 -8.02
N THR A 107 19.55 -1.04 -6.73
CA THR A 107 20.64 -1.87 -6.18
C THR A 107 20.10 -3.27 -5.91
N LYS A 108 20.70 -4.29 -6.58
CA LYS A 108 20.44 -5.71 -6.24
C LYS A 108 20.73 -5.93 -4.75
N ALA A 109 19.76 -6.50 -4.04
CA ALA A 109 19.98 -6.94 -2.68
C ALA A 109 21.19 -7.90 -2.64
N THR A 110 22.10 -7.65 -1.72
CA THR A 110 23.29 -8.50 -1.48
C THR A 110 23.20 -9.20 -0.13
N GLU A 111 22.32 -8.73 0.74
CA GLU A 111 22.13 -9.25 2.08
C GLU A 111 21.03 -10.30 2.13
N TYR A 112 21.25 -11.34 2.94
CA TYR A 112 20.30 -12.42 3.15
C TYR A 112 19.60 -12.26 4.49
N LEU A 113 18.25 -12.32 4.47
CA LEU A 113 17.45 -12.55 5.66
C LEU A 113 17.28 -14.07 5.85
N SER A 114 17.60 -14.58 7.04
CA SER A 114 17.44 -15.99 7.39
C SER A 114 16.07 -16.22 8.00
N LEU A 115 15.26 -17.10 7.40
CA LEU A 115 13.93 -17.47 7.91
C LEU A 115 14.02 -18.73 8.76
N ASP A 116 13.41 -18.66 9.94
CA ASP A 116 13.26 -19.76 10.90
C ASP A 116 11.79 -20.15 11.13
N GLY A 117 10.86 -19.42 10.51
CA GLY A 117 9.42 -19.55 10.69
C GLY A 117 8.88 -18.89 11.97
N ASN A 118 9.71 -18.28 12.82
CA ASN A 118 9.31 -17.83 14.15
C ASN A 118 9.65 -16.37 14.48
N SER A 119 10.62 -15.77 13.80
CA SER A 119 11.22 -14.49 14.20
C SER A 119 11.08 -13.37 13.17
N LEU A 120 10.29 -13.56 12.12
CA LEU A 120 10.07 -12.54 11.08
C LEU A 120 9.33 -11.33 11.65
N SER A 121 9.88 -10.13 11.49
CA SER A 121 9.21 -8.90 11.86
C SER A 121 8.35 -8.35 10.70
N ILE A 122 7.36 -7.51 11.01
CA ILE A 122 6.56 -6.79 10.00
C ILE A 122 7.47 -5.91 9.13
N ASP A 123 8.42 -5.21 9.76
CA ASP A 123 9.33 -4.32 9.07
C ASP A 123 10.23 -5.09 8.09
N ASP A 124 10.74 -6.26 8.49
CA ASP A 124 11.53 -7.12 7.60
C ASP A 124 10.69 -7.68 6.44
N LEU A 125 9.43 -8.04 6.70
CA LEU A 125 8.52 -8.52 5.65
C LEU A 125 8.27 -7.43 4.60
N VAL A 126 8.01 -6.19 5.03
CA VAL A 126 7.82 -5.05 4.11
C VAL A 126 9.11 -4.76 3.34
N ARG A 127 10.28 -4.83 4.00
CA ARG A 127 11.59 -4.67 3.33
C ARG A 127 11.89 -5.79 2.33
N LEU A 128 11.46 -7.02 2.60
CA LEU A 128 11.50 -8.13 1.64
C LEU A 128 10.64 -7.82 0.42
N GLY A 129 9.43 -7.28 0.62
CA GLY A 129 8.57 -6.81 -0.46
C GLY A 129 9.26 -5.77 -1.35
N LYS A 130 9.88 -4.78 -0.74
CA LYS A 130 10.64 -3.70 -1.42
C LYS A 130 11.96 -4.17 -2.06
N GLY A 131 12.32 -5.45 -1.92
CA GLY A 131 13.51 -6.00 -2.56
C GLY A 131 14.83 -5.70 -1.85
N HIS A 132 14.81 -5.32 -0.57
CA HIS A 132 16.03 -4.99 0.19
C HIS A 132 16.83 -6.23 0.60
N TYR A 133 16.20 -7.43 0.67
CA TYR A 133 16.84 -8.67 1.09
C TYR A 133 16.58 -9.81 0.12
N LEU A 134 17.53 -10.72 0.07
CA LEU A 134 17.38 -12.09 -0.41
C LEU A 134 16.98 -13.00 0.75
N LEU A 135 16.43 -14.18 0.45
CA LEU A 135 16.02 -15.16 1.46
C LEU A 135 16.93 -16.38 1.50
N LYS A 136 17.12 -16.92 2.70
CA LYS A 136 17.63 -18.27 2.96
C LYS A 136 16.95 -18.85 4.21
N LEU A 137 17.04 -20.14 4.42
CA LEU A 137 16.59 -20.77 5.66
C LEU A 137 17.72 -20.84 6.69
N THR A 138 17.32 -20.96 7.97
CA THR A 138 18.26 -21.38 9.01
C THR A 138 18.45 -22.91 8.94
N PRO A 139 19.57 -23.46 9.43
CA PRO A 139 19.79 -24.91 9.49
C PRO A 139 18.70 -25.66 10.28
N GLU A 140 18.20 -25.05 11.35
CA GLU A 140 17.13 -25.58 12.20
C GLU A 140 15.82 -25.72 11.42
N ALA A 141 15.47 -24.71 10.61
CA ALA A 141 14.29 -24.75 9.74
C ALA A 141 14.42 -25.85 8.67
N GLU A 142 15.57 -25.97 8.01
CA GLU A 142 15.82 -27.07 7.07
C GLU A 142 15.65 -28.45 7.73
N GLN A 143 16.15 -28.60 8.95
CA GLN A 143 16.01 -29.85 9.72
C GLN A 143 14.54 -30.13 10.06
N ALA A 144 13.78 -29.12 10.51
CA ALA A 144 12.35 -29.26 10.84
C ALA A 144 11.52 -29.69 9.62
N VAL A 145 11.76 -29.04 8.47
CA VAL A 145 11.09 -29.39 7.20
C VAL A 145 11.38 -30.83 6.79
N ASN A 146 12.64 -31.25 6.84
CA ASN A 146 13.05 -32.62 6.48
C ASN A 146 12.44 -33.67 7.42
N LYS A 147 12.39 -33.41 8.74
CA LYS A 147 11.75 -34.33 9.72
C LYS A 147 10.25 -34.50 9.43
N ALA A 148 9.53 -33.39 9.18
CA ALA A 148 8.12 -33.45 8.87
C ALA A 148 7.84 -34.19 7.55
N ARG A 149 8.67 -33.99 6.53
CA ARG A 149 8.58 -34.72 5.27
C ARG A 149 8.84 -36.20 5.43
N ALA A 150 9.83 -36.59 6.18
CA ALA A 150 10.16 -38.00 6.46
C ALA A 150 9.00 -38.73 7.14
N LEU A 151 8.37 -38.13 8.16
CA LEU A 151 7.17 -38.71 8.81
C LEU A 151 6.02 -38.87 7.81
N LEU A 152 5.77 -37.88 6.95
CA LEU A 152 4.72 -37.96 5.93
C LEU A 152 4.98 -39.15 4.98
N GLU A 153 6.20 -39.35 4.51
CA GLU A 153 6.59 -40.43 3.60
C GLU A 153 6.47 -41.81 4.29
N GLU A 154 6.80 -41.90 5.57
CA GLU A 154 6.61 -43.10 6.37
C GLU A 154 5.10 -43.47 6.44
N ILE A 155 4.25 -42.50 6.78
CA ILE A 155 2.78 -42.71 6.87
C ILE A 155 2.21 -43.13 5.50
N LEU A 156 2.66 -42.56 4.41
CA LEU A 156 2.27 -42.95 3.05
C LEU A 156 2.72 -44.38 2.70
N SER A 157 3.91 -44.80 3.18
CA SER A 157 4.40 -46.16 2.97
C SER A 157 3.53 -47.21 3.65
N GLN A 158 2.95 -46.86 4.81
CA GLN A 158 2.08 -47.73 5.61
C GLN A 158 0.63 -47.80 5.09
N ASN A 159 0.26 -47.16 3.97
CA ASN A 159 -1.08 -47.12 3.41
C ASN A 159 -2.17 -46.59 4.38
N LYS A 160 -1.81 -45.76 5.34
CA LYS A 160 -2.78 -45.13 6.25
C LYS A 160 -3.66 -44.14 5.51
N VAL A 161 -4.95 -44.14 5.83
CA VAL A 161 -5.88 -43.15 5.31
C VAL A 161 -5.78 -41.89 6.18
N VAL A 162 -5.31 -40.79 5.60
CA VAL A 162 -5.14 -39.51 6.29
C VAL A 162 -5.76 -38.41 5.44
N TYR A 163 -6.57 -37.57 6.09
CA TYR A 163 -7.24 -36.43 5.44
C TYR A 163 -6.24 -35.52 4.70
N GLY A 164 -6.60 -35.16 3.47
CA GLY A 164 -5.81 -34.25 2.65
C GLY A 164 -4.45 -34.78 2.15
N ILE A 165 -4.14 -36.05 2.46
CA ILE A 165 -2.96 -36.77 2.01
C ILE A 165 -3.35 -37.93 1.07
N SER A 166 -4.17 -38.83 1.55
CA SER A 166 -4.68 -39.98 0.79
C SER A 166 -6.20 -39.93 0.59
N THR A 167 -6.85 -38.80 0.85
CA THR A 167 -8.27 -38.55 0.61
C THR A 167 -8.47 -37.30 -0.22
N GLY A 168 -9.66 -37.09 -0.78
CA GLY A 168 -10.12 -35.82 -1.29
C GLY A 168 -10.28 -34.76 -0.18
N PHE A 169 -10.71 -33.55 -0.56
CA PHE A 169 -10.80 -32.39 0.33
C PHE A 169 -12.24 -31.97 0.59
N GLY A 170 -12.52 -31.31 1.71
CA GLY A 170 -13.83 -30.78 2.06
C GLY A 170 -14.93 -31.84 1.99
N LYS A 171 -15.93 -31.64 1.14
CA LYS A 171 -17.03 -32.61 0.93
C LYS A 171 -16.56 -34.01 0.49
N PHE A 172 -15.39 -34.08 -0.15
CA PHE A 172 -14.79 -35.34 -0.62
C PHE A 172 -13.83 -35.98 0.38
N ALA A 173 -13.79 -35.54 1.64
CA ALA A 173 -12.88 -36.03 2.68
C ALA A 173 -12.98 -37.56 2.92
N ARG A 174 -14.10 -38.18 2.58
CA ARG A 174 -14.32 -39.65 2.71
C ARG A 174 -13.90 -40.44 1.47
N THR A 175 -13.53 -39.78 0.38
CA THR A 175 -13.12 -40.42 -0.87
C THR A 175 -11.63 -40.72 -0.80
N VAL A 176 -11.28 -42.00 -0.66
CA VAL A 176 -9.88 -42.46 -0.66
C VAL A 176 -9.33 -42.43 -2.09
N ILE A 177 -8.16 -41.87 -2.26
CA ILE A 177 -7.47 -41.72 -3.55
C ILE A 177 -6.34 -42.76 -3.61
N SER A 178 -6.24 -43.45 -4.74
CA SER A 178 -5.17 -44.42 -4.98
C SER A 178 -3.79 -43.74 -5.09
N LYS A 179 -2.73 -44.43 -4.64
CA LYS A 179 -1.36 -43.85 -4.59
C LYS A 179 -0.87 -43.31 -5.91
N ASP A 180 -1.18 -43.99 -7.01
CA ASP A 180 -0.79 -43.59 -8.37
C ASP A 180 -1.46 -42.29 -8.82
N LYS A 181 -2.54 -41.85 -8.17
CA LYS A 181 -3.27 -40.61 -8.48
C LYS A 181 -3.01 -39.45 -7.50
N LEU A 182 -2.17 -39.67 -6.48
CA LEU A 182 -1.94 -38.62 -5.49
C LEU A 182 -1.25 -37.36 -6.08
N VAL A 183 -0.39 -37.50 -7.05
CA VAL A 183 0.25 -36.38 -7.77
C VAL A 183 -0.81 -35.61 -8.58
N GLU A 184 -1.59 -36.34 -9.39
CA GLU A 184 -2.67 -35.75 -10.18
C GLU A 184 -3.68 -34.98 -9.29
N LEU A 185 -4.00 -35.53 -8.11
CA LEU A 185 -4.86 -34.87 -7.14
C LEU A 185 -4.30 -33.50 -6.72
N GLN A 186 -2.99 -33.41 -6.43
CA GLN A 186 -2.37 -32.15 -5.99
C GLN A 186 -2.36 -31.11 -7.11
N GLU A 187 -2.04 -31.49 -8.35
CA GLU A 187 -2.06 -30.61 -9.50
C GLU A 187 -3.48 -30.10 -9.80
N ASN A 188 -4.46 -31.00 -9.81
CA ASN A 188 -5.87 -30.65 -10.05
C ASN A 188 -6.41 -29.74 -8.93
N LEU A 189 -5.96 -29.92 -7.68
CA LEU A 189 -6.29 -29.02 -6.58
C LEU A 189 -5.83 -27.58 -6.90
N ILE A 190 -4.58 -27.40 -7.28
CA ILE A 190 -4.04 -26.07 -7.62
C ILE A 190 -4.81 -25.45 -8.78
N ARG A 191 -4.99 -26.19 -9.88
CA ARG A 191 -5.69 -25.67 -11.08
C ARG A 191 -7.14 -25.27 -10.77
N SER A 192 -7.88 -26.09 -10.01
CA SER A 192 -9.29 -25.82 -9.68
C SER A 192 -9.47 -24.67 -8.69
N HIS A 193 -8.48 -24.41 -7.84
CA HIS A 193 -8.53 -23.35 -6.82
C HIS A 193 -7.93 -22.03 -7.29
N ALA A 194 -7.20 -22.00 -8.41
CA ALA A 194 -6.70 -20.77 -9.03
C ALA A 194 -7.84 -20.04 -9.76
N ALA A 195 -8.85 -19.61 -9.01
CA ALA A 195 -10.09 -19.00 -9.50
C ALA A 195 -10.28 -17.53 -9.06
N GLY A 196 -9.19 -16.85 -8.70
CA GLY A 196 -9.20 -15.44 -8.33
C GLY A 196 -9.48 -14.52 -9.54
N VAL A 197 -9.98 -13.31 -9.27
CA VAL A 197 -10.34 -12.32 -10.29
C VAL A 197 -9.82 -10.92 -9.91
N GLY A 198 -9.80 -10.02 -10.88
CA GLY A 198 -9.34 -8.65 -10.73
C GLY A 198 -7.87 -8.45 -11.16
N PRO A 199 -7.33 -7.24 -10.99
CA PRO A 199 -5.94 -6.97 -11.29
C PRO A 199 -5.00 -7.80 -10.40
N PRO A 200 -3.75 -8.03 -10.83
CA PRO A 200 -2.78 -8.72 -10.00
C PRO A 200 -2.33 -7.84 -8.84
N LEU A 201 -1.88 -8.46 -7.77
CA LEU A 201 -1.08 -7.79 -6.76
C LEU A 201 0.16 -7.15 -7.40
N SER A 202 0.61 -6.03 -6.84
CA SER A 202 1.89 -5.44 -7.24
C SER A 202 3.05 -6.42 -7.02
N PRO A 203 4.17 -6.28 -7.74
CA PRO A 203 5.35 -7.09 -7.49
C PRO A 203 5.81 -7.09 -6.03
N GLU A 204 5.76 -5.94 -5.35
CA GLU A 204 6.11 -5.82 -3.93
C GLU A 204 5.20 -6.66 -3.03
N ARG A 205 3.87 -6.59 -3.24
CA ARG A 205 2.88 -7.38 -2.49
C ARG A 205 2.99 -8.87 -2.77
N THR A 206 3.25 -9.25 -4.02
CA THR A 206 3.49 -10.65 -4.38
C THR A 206 4.77 -11.18 -3.75
N ARG A 207 5.83 -10.35 -3.65
CA ARG A 207 7.05 -10.73 -2.92
C ARG A 207 6.77 -10.95 -1.43
N MET A 208 5.99 -10.08 -0.77
CA MET A 208 5.59 -10.29 0.63
C MET A 208 4.79 -11.58 0.82
N LEU A 209 3.83 -11.84 -0.07
CA LEU A 209 3.03 -13.07 -0.05
C LEU A 209 3.91 -14.32 -0.20
N LEU A 210 4.85 -14.30 -1.15
CA LEU A 210 5.79 -15.40 -1.39
C LEU A 210 6.74 -15.62 -0.20
N ALA A 211 7.28 -14.53 0.38
CA ALA A 211 8.13 -14.59 1.57
C ALA A 211 7.40 -15.18 2.78
N LEU A 212 6.16 -14.75 3.02
CA LEU A 212 5.33 -15.32 4.09
C LEU A 212 5.01 -16.78 3.86
N ARG A 213 4.75 -17.21 2.63
CA ARG A 213 4.54 -18.62 2.34
C ARG A 213 5.78 -19.44 2.67
N ILE A 214 6.96 -18.95 2.28
CA ILE A 214 8.23 -19.59 2.62
C ILE A 214 8.41 -19.66 4.15
N ASN A 215 8.09 -18.58 4.89
CA ASN A 215 8.24 -18.54 6.34
C ASN A 215 7.35 -19.56 7.06
N VAL A 216 6.10 -19.73 6.63
CA VAL A 216 5.19 -20.74 7.19
C VAL A 216 5.71 -22.16 6.91
N LEU A 217 6.19 -22.43 5.70
CA LEU A 217 6.73 -23.72 5.31
C LEU A 217 8.02 -24.04 6.09
N ALA A 218 8.84 -23.03 6.39
CA ALA A 218 10.07 -23.15 7.16
C ALA A 218 9.85 -23.69 8.61
N LYS A 219 8.63 -23.51 9.16
CA LYS A 219 8.28 -24.05 10.49
C LYS A 219 8.28 -25.57 10.56
N GLY A 220 8.17 -26.28 9.42
CA GLY A 220 8.23 -27.75 9.39
C GLY A 220 6.93 -28.46 9.81
N TYR A 221 5.76 -27.82 9.72
CA TYR A 221 4.47 -28.46 10.02
C TYR A 221 3.65 -28.82 8.78
N SER A 222 4.09 -28.43 7.60
CA SER A 222 3.30 -28.58 6.36
C SER A 222 3.55 -29.89 5.61
N GLY A 223 4.69 -30.57 5.86
CA GLY A 223 5.09 -31.78 5.13
C GLY A 223 5.54 -31.50 3.69
N ILE A 224 5.94 -30.27 3.39
CA ILE A 224 6.56 -29.89 2.11
C ILE A 224 7.94 -30.54 1.96
N SER A 225 8.36 -30.85 0.73
CA SER A 225 9.71 -31.30 0.47
C SER A 225 10.71 -30.11 0.47
N MET A 226 11.94 -30.38 0.86
CA MET A 226 13.02 -29.38 0.79
C MET A 226 13.31 -28.97 -0.66
N GLU A 227 13.09 -29.86 -1.63
CA GLU A 227 13.26 -29.56 -3.06
C GLU A 227 12.28 -28.46 -3.50
N THR A 228 10.99 -28.64 -3.23
CA THR A 228 9.95 -27.64 -3.57
C THR A 228 10.20 -26.31 -2.85
N LEU A 229 10.54 -26.34 -1.55
CA LEU A 229 10.81 -25.14 -0.78
C LEU A 229 12.03 -24.37 -1.29
N LYS A 230 13.10 -25.05 -1.70
CA LYS A 230 14.28 -24.42 -2.32
C LYS A 230 13.94 -23.75 -3.66
N LYS A 231 13.05 -24.34 -4.46
CA LYS A 231 12.57 -23.70 -5.70
C LYS A 231 11.76 -22.42 -5.42
N TYR A 232 10.94 -22.39 -4.38
CA TYR A 232 10.25 -21.18 -3.92
C TYR A 232 11.22 -20.06 -3.51
N ILE A 233 12.25 -20.40 -2.75
CA ILE A 233 13.32 -19.47 -2.34
C ILE A 233 14.10 -18.96 -3.57
N ALA A 234 14.44 -19.83 -4.50
CA ALA A 234 15.13 -19.45 -5.73
C ALA A 234 14.30 -18.49 -6.60
N ALA A 235 12.99 -18.74 -6.74
CA ALA A 235 12.07 -17.86 -7.45
C ALA A 235 11.95 -16.51 -6.74
N PHE A 236 11.83 -16.48 -5.41
CA PHE A 236 11.84 -15.23 -4.64
C PHE A 236 13.12 -14.43 -4.89
N ASN A 237 14.28 -15.06 -4.79
CA ASN A 237 15.59 -14.41 -4.96
C ASN A 237 15.83 -13.92 -6.39
N ALA A 238 15.22 -14.58 -7.38
CA ALA A 238 15.24 -14.14 -8.79
C ALA A 238 14.13 -13.11 -9.11
N SER A 239 13.25 -12.79 -8.16
CA SER A 239 12.04 -11.97 -8.37
C SER A 239 11.14 -12.53 -9.46
N CYS A 240 11.00 -13.85 -9.54
CA CYS A 240 10.02 -14.53 -10.39
C CYS A 240 8.69 -14.62 -9.61
N LEU A 241 7.77 -13.71 -9.91
CA LEU A 241 6.58 -13.43 -9.11
C LEU A 241 5.30 -13.82 -9.87
N PRO A 242 4.56 -14.85 -9.42
CA PRO A 242 3.32 -15.28 -10.06
C PRO A 242 2.24 -14.21 -10.10
N TRP A 243 1.36 -14.29 -11.11
CA TRP A 243 0.17 -13.47 -11.22
C TRP A 243 -0.86 -13.89 -10.18
N VAL A 244 -1.06 -13.09 -9.16
CA VAL A 244 -2.03 -13.35 -8.08
C VAL A 244 -3.12 -12.28 -8.12
N PRO A 245 -4.34 -12.60 -8.57
CA PRO A 245 -5.46 -11.65 -8.54
C PRO A 245 -5.81 -11.21 -7.11
N GLU A 246 -6.21 -9.96 -6.94
CA GLU A 246 -6.48 -9.37 -5.63
C GLU A 246 -7.75 -9.89 -4.94
N LYS A 247 -8.69 -10.51 -5.69
CA LYS A 247 -10.01 -10.94 -5.19
C LYS A 247 -10.22 -12.42 -5.41
N GLY A 248 -10.94 -13.08 -4.47
CA GLY A 248 -11.34 -14.50 -4.62
C GLY A 248 -11.21 -15.32 -3.34
N THR A 249 -10.74 -14.74 -2.23
CA THR A 249 -10.71 -15.45 -0.94
C THR A 249 -11.83 -14.98 -0.02
N VAL A 250 -12.43 -15.93 0.70
CA VAL A 250 -13.35 -15.68 1.82
C VAL A 250 -12.69 -15.93 3.19
N GLY A 251 -11.46 -16.44 3.19
CA GLY A 251 -10.65 -16.65 4.39
C GLY A 251 -11.13 -17.76 5.33
N ALA A 252 -11.86 -18.74 4.82
CA ALA A 252 -12.38 -19.88 5.62
C ALA A 252 -11.33 -20.98 5.81
N SER A 253 -10.87 -21.56 4.71
CA SER A 253 -9.72 -22.49 4.67
C SER A 253 -8.41 -21.75 4.39
N GLY A 254 -8.33 -20.51 4.85
CA GLY A 254 -7.30 -19.55 4.48
C GLY A 254 -7.52 -18.98 3.09
N ASP A 255 -6.43 -18.54 2.49
CA ASP A 255 -6.39 -17.79 1.24
C ASP A 255 -6.23 -18.73 0.02
N LEU A 256 -7.15 -19.71 -0.14
CA LEU A 256 -7.02 -20.78 -1.13
C LEU A 256 -6.78 -20.26 -2.56
N ALA A 257 -7.63 -19.38 -3.07
CA ALA A 257 -7.53 -18.91 -4.44
C ALA A 257 -6.23 -18.14 -4.70
N PRO A 258 -5.84 -17.10 -3.95
CA PRO A 258 -4.59 -16.38 -4.20
C PRO A 258 -3.34 -17.25 -4.03
N LEU A 259 -3.30 -18.13 -3.02
CA LEU A 259 -2.18 -19.05 -2.83
C LEU A 259 -2.13 -20.12 -3.93
N SER A 260 -3.26 -20.51 -4.51
CA SER A 260 -3.29 -21.39 -5.67
C SER A 260 -2.74 -20.70 -6.92
N HIS A 261 -3.01 -19.43 -7.15
CA HIS A 261 -2.37 -18.66 -8.21
C HIS A 261 -0.86 -18.55 -8.01
N LEU A 262 -0.41 -18.38 -6.74
CA LEU A 262 1.02 -18.38 -6.42
C LEU A 262 1.65 -19.73 -6.79
N ALA A 263 1.04 -20.85 -6.38
CA ALA A 263 1.51 -22.19 -6.68
C ALA A 263 1.43 -22.54 -8.18
N LEU A 264 0.37 -22.13 -8.88
CA LEU A 264 0.18 -22.33 -10.30
C LEU A 264 1.33 -21.73 -11.12
N GLY A 265 1.73 -20.48 -10.83
CA GLY A 265 2.88 -19.86 -11.47
C GLY A 265 4.18 -20.61 -11.19
N MET A 266 4.37 -21.14 -9.98
CA MET A 266 5.52 -21.98 -9.65
C MET A 266 5.52 -23.33 -10.38
N MET A 267 4.35 -23.85 -10.78
CA MET A 267 4.22 -25.03 -11.65
C MET A 267 4.52 -24.69 -13.13
N GLY A 268 4.76 -23.43 -13.46
CA GLY A 268 5.00 -22.96 -14.83
C GLY A 268 3.71 -22.73 -15.62
N GLU A 269 2.58 -22.57 -14.97
CA GLU A 269 1.29 -22.30 -15.59
C GLU A 269 0.82 -20.86 -15.30
N GLY A 270 0.07 -20.26 -16.23
CA GLY A 270 -0.40 -18.88 -16.12
C GLY A 270 0.70 -17.84 -16.37
N LYS A 271 0.58 -16.67 -15.74
CA LYS A 271 1.51 -15.54 -15.93
C LYS A 271 2.44 -15.35 -14.72
N MET A 272 3.62 -14.81 -14.98
CA MET A 272 4.63 -14.48 -13.96
C MET A 272 5.35 -13.20 -14.37
N TRP A 273 5.78 -12.43 -13.38
CA TRP A 273 6.55 -11.22 -13.58
C TRP A 273 8.00 -11.41 -13.15
N SER A 274 8.93 -10.81 -13.87
CA SER A 274 10.29 -10.58 -13.37
C SER A 274 10.82 -9.22 -13.83
N PRO A 275 11.85 -8.65 -13.15
CA PRO A 275 12.45 -7.38 -13.56
C PRO A 275 13.00 -7.40 -14.99
N LYS A 276 13.32 -8.59 -15.51
CA LYS A 276 13.90 -8.76 -16.84
C LYS A 276 12.87 -8.92 -17.95
N SER A 277 11.74 -9.57 -17.66
CA SER A 277 10.74 -9.94 -18.66
C SER A 277 9.46 -9.08 -18.60
N GLY A 278 9.19 -8.38 -17.46
CA GLY A 278 7.84 -7.92 -17.18
C GLY A 278 6.88 -9.10 -16.99
N TRP A 279 5.58 -8.91 -17.25
CA TRP A 279 4.58 -9.97 -17.22
C TRP A 279 4.67 -10.84 -18.48
N ALA A 280 4.90 -12.14 -18.31
CA ALA A 280 4.97 -13.11 -19.39
C ALA A 280 4.45 -14.49 -18.95
N ASP A 281 4.48 -15.49 -19.83
CA ASP A 281 4.17 -16.88 -19.48
C ASP A 281 5.07 -17.39 -18.34
N ALA A 282 4.48 -18.05 -17.34
CA ALA A 282 5.19 -18.42 -16.12
C ALA A 282 6.36 -19.38 -16.39
N LYS A 283 6.17 -20.36 -17.27
CA LYS A 283 7.23 -21.31 -17.64
C LYS A 283 8.39 -20.58 -18.32
N TYR A 284 8.08 -19.68 -19.25
CA TYR A 284 9.09 -18.87 -19.92
C TYR A 284 9.90 -18.03 -18.91
N VAL A 285 9.21 -17.36 -17.95
CA VAL A 285 9.89 -16.52 -16.95
C VAL A 285 10.81 -17.34 -16.06
N LEU A 286 10.37 -18.52 -15.61
CA LEU A 286 11.21 -19.43 -14.84
C LEU A 286 12.45 -19.86 -15.62
N GLU A 287 12.29 -20.40 -16.81
CA GLU A 287 13.37 -20.87 -17.67
C GLU A 287 14.35 -19.74 -18.03
N PHE A 288 13.85 -18.53 -18.33
CA PHE A 288 14.67 -17.35 -18.61
C PHE A 288 15.55 -16.91 -17.41
N ASN A 289 15.13 -17.26 -16.20
CA ASN A 289 15.90 -17.04 -14.98
C ASN A 289 16.68 -18.29 -14.50
N ASN A 290 16.81 -19.32 -15.36
CA ASN A 290 17.47 -20.61 -15.07
C ASN A 290 16.82 -21.37 -13.90
N LEU A 291 15.49 -21.28 -13.80
CA LEU A 291 14.69 -22.01 -12.82
C LEU A 291 13.79 -23.01 -13.52
N GLU A 292 13.52 -24.11 -12.84
CA GLU A 292 12.59 -25.12 -13.31
C GLU A 292 11.25 -25.02 -12.58
N PRO A 293 10.12 -25.28 -13.25
CA PRO A 293 8.84 -25.47 -12.60
C PRO A 293 8.90 -26.52 -11.47
N ILE A 294 8.09 -26.35 -10.46
CA ILE A 294 7.94 -27.36 -9.40
C ILE A 294 7.13 -28.55 -9.91
N LYS A 295 7.41 -29.72 -9.35
CA LYS A 295 6.61 -30.95 -9.49
C LYS A 295 6.07 -31.31 -8.12
N LEU A 296 4.74 -31.43 -8.00
CA LEU A 296 4.10 -31.66 -6.73
C LEU A 296 4.17 -33.13 -6.32
N GLY A 297 4.64 -33.40 -5.11
CA GLY A 297 4.46 -34.66 -4.44
C GLY A 297 3.16 -34.72 -3.62
N PRO A 298 2.84 -35.88 -3.00
CA PRO A 298 1.69 -36.00 -2.11
C PRO A 298 1.70 -34.95 -1.01
N LYS A 299 0.53 -34.36 -0.71
CA LYS A 299 0.26 -33.25 0.21
C LYS A 299 0.86 -31.89 -0.20
N GLU A 300 1.79 -31.81 -1.15
CA GLU A 300 2.46 -30.53 -1.46
C GLU A 300 1.50 -29.49 -2.04
N GLY A 301 0.53 -29.89 -2.84
CA GLY A 301 -0.49 -28.95 -3.33
C GLY A 301 -1.25 -28.29 -2.18
N LEU A 302 -1.78 -29.09 -1.25
CA LEU A 302 -2.48 -28.53 -0.08
C LEU A 302 -1.53 -27.71 0.81
N ALA A 303 -0.28 -28.18 1.02
CA ALA A 303 0.73 -27.47 1.77
C ALA A 303 1.08 -26.10 1.17
N LEU A 304 0.87 -25.87 -0.11
CA LEU A 304 1.15 -24.59 -0.78
C LEU A 304 0.00 -23.60 -0.73
N ILE A 305 -1.25 -24.05 -0.46
CA ILE A 305 -2.42 -23.17 -0.59
C ILE A 305 -3.21 -22.95 0.69
N ASN A 306 -2.98 -23.77 1.72
CA ASN A 306 -3.72 -23.67 2.97
C ASN A 306 -3.01 -22.69 3.93
N GLY A 307 -3.67 -21.62 4.33
CA GLY A 307 -3.13 -20.61 5.24
C GLY A 307 -3.58 -19.18 4.95
N THR A 308 -3.19 -18.23 5.80
CA THR A 308 -3.68 -16.84 5.86
C THR A 308 -2.71 -15.81 5.26
N GLN A 309 -1.82 -16.22 4.36
CA GLN A 309 -0.66 -15.39 3.97
C GLN A 309 -1.04 -14.16 3.14
N LEU A 310 -2.12 -14.20 2.32
CA LEU A 310 -2.56 -13.00 1.62
C LEU A 310 -3.09 -11.95 2.60
N ILE A 311 -4.03 -12.34 3.46
CA ILE A 311 -4.60 -11.44 4.48
C ILE A 311 -3.48 -10.82 5.31
N THR A 312 -2.55 -11.66 5.75
CA THR A 312 -1.47 -11.27 6.66
C THR A 312 -0.40 -10.42 5.99
N SER A 313 -0.03 -10.68 4.73
CA SER A 313 0.94 -9.87 4.00
C SER A 313 0.42 -8.47 3.69
N LEU A 314 -0.83 -8.35 3.23
CA LEU A 314 -1.50 -7.06 3.03
C LEU A 314 -1.71 -6.33 4.35
N GLY A 315 -2.05 -7.09 5.41
CA GLY A 315 -2.19 -6.56 6.77
C GLY A 315 -0.88 -6.01 7.32
N ALA A 316 0.24 -6.66 7.07
CA ALA A 316 1.57 -6.19 7.47
C ALA A 316 1.93 -4.85 6.80
N GLU A 317 1.68 -4.71 5.49
CA GLU A 317 1.84 -3.43 4.78
C GLU A 317 0.96 -2.34 5.39
N ALA A 318 -0.33 -2.66 5.63
CA ALA A 318 -1.27 -1.69 6.20
C ALA A 318 -0.83 -1.21 7.59
N VAL A 319 -0.37 -2.12 8.45
CA VAL A 319 0.12 -1.80 9.81
C VAL A 319 1.38 -0.94 9.76
N GLU A 320 2.32 -1.25 8.86
CA GLU A 320 3.56 -0.48 8.73
C GLU A 320 3.27 0.94 8.26
N ARG A 321 2.49 1.10 7.20
CA ARG A 321 2.07 2.42 6.69
C ARG A 321 1.26 3.19 7.72
N ALA A 322 0.33 2.53 8.44
CA ALA A 322 -0.45 3.15 9.51
C ALA A 322 0.44 3.66 10.65
N GLY A 323 1.46 2.90 11.05
CA GLY A 323 2.44 3.32 12.04
C GLY A 323 3.26 4.52 11.58
N ALA A 324 3.68 4.53 10.32
CA ALA A 324 4.40 5.64 9.71
C ALA A 324 3.55 6.91 9.65
N ILE A 325 2.29 6.80 9.24
CA ILE A 325 1.41 7.97 9.13
C ILE A 325 0.95 8.52 10.47
N CYS A 326 0.77 7.68 11.50
CA CYS A 326 0.48 8.13 12.87
C CYS A 326 1.55 9.09 13.38
N ARG A 327 2.84 8.79 13.15
CA ARG A 327 3.94 9.65 13.56
C ARG A 327 3.94 10.99 12.83
N GLN A 328 3.67 10.98 11.55
CA GLN A 328 3.67 12.16 10.69
C GLN A 328 2.43 13.02 10.88
N ALA A 329 1.28 12.43 11.21
CA ALA A 329 0.06 13.16 11.55
C ALA A 329 0.26 14.10 12.74
N ASP A 330 1.05 13.69 13.75
CA ASP A 330 1.37 14.54 14.90
C ASP A 330 2.19 15.76 14.49
N VAL A 331 3.13 15.60 13.56
CA VAL A 331 3.95 16.69 13.01
C VAL A 331 3.10 17.68 12.22
N ILE A 332 2.20 17.16 11.39
CA ILE A 332 1.29 17.97 10.57
C ILE A 332 0.30 18.75 11.46
N ALA A 333 -0.25 18.09 12.49
CA ALA A 333 -1.12 18.74 13.45
C ALA A 333 -0.41 19.87 14.22
N ALA A 334 0.88 19.69 14.58
CA ALA A 334 1.67 20.73 15.19
C ALA A 334 1.84 21.96 14.28
N LEU A 335 2.10 21.73 12.98
CA LEU A 335 2.23 22.81 12.00
C LEU A 335 0.92 23.57 11.82
N SER A 336 -0.21 22.86 11.71
CA SER A 336 -1.55 23.45 11.63
C SER A 336 -1.89 24.25 12.90
N LEU A 337 -1.51 23.75 14.08
CA LEU A 337 -1.72 24.45 15.35
C LEU A 337 -0.94 25.78 15.39
N GLU A 338 0.33 25.79 14.99
CA GLU A 338 1.14 26.99 14.91
C GLU A 338 0.49 28.07 14.02
N VAL A 339 0.11 27.68 12.81
CA VAL A 339 -0.52 28.58 11.83
C VAL A 339 -1.85 29.14 12.33
N LEU A 340 -2.66 28.29 12.98
CA LEU A 340 -3.94 28.68 13.56
C LEU A 340 -3.78 29.38 14.93
N LYS A 341 -2.53 29.68 15.30
CA LYS A 341 -2.18 30.37 16.56
C LYS A 341 -2.78 29.69 17.80
N GLY A 342 -2.70 28.35 17.83
CA GLY A 342 -3.22 27.55 18.94
C GLY A 342 -2.31 27.57 20.17
N THR A 343 -2.87 27.19 21.32
CA THR A 343 -2.12 27.08 22.58
C THR A 343 -1.51 25.69 22.79
N THR A 344 -0.28 25.63 23.31
CA THR A 344 0.40 24.38 23.67
C THR A 344 -0.02 23.82 25.02
N ARG A 345 -0.80 24.58 25.82
CA ARG A 345 -1.23 24.16 27.19
C ARG A 345 -2.08 22.91 27.23
N ALA A 346 -2.78 22.58 26.17
CA ALA A 346 -3.56 21.35 26.05
C ALA A 346 -2.69 20.08 26.06
N PHE A 347 -1.38 20.22 25.86
CA PHE A 347 -0.41 19.10 25.80
C PHE A 347 0.41 18.94 27.07
N ASP A 348 0.08 19.69 28.15
CA ASP A 348 0.74 19.61 29.46
C ASP A 348 0.62 18.17 30.01
N SER A 349 1.74 17.64 30.51
CA SER A 349 1.83 16.25 31.00
C SER A 349 0.85 15.93 32.11
N ASN A 350 0.55 16.91 33.02
CA ASN A 350 -0.41 16.69 34.10
C ASN A 350 -1.78 16.28 33.57
N ILE A 351 -2.22 16.81 32.41
CA ILE A 351 -3.49 16.45 31.80
C ILE A 351 -3.48 14.97 31.33
N HIS A 352 -2.38 14.55 30.72
CA HIS A 352 -2.29 13.22 30.10
C HIS A 352 -1.95 12.13 31.12
N ASN A 353 -1.22 12.46 32.19
CA ASN A 353 -0.87 11.51 33.23
C ASN A 353 -2.07 11.09 34.11
N VAL A 354 -3.10 11.93 34.22
CA VAL A 354 -4.34 11.57 34.96
C VAL A 354 -5.35 10.78 34.07
N ARG A 355 -5.07 10.67 32.79
CA ARG A 355 -5.78 9.78 31.83
C ARG A 355 -4.75 8.99 31.01
N PRO A 356 -4.12 7.95 31.62
CA PRO A 356 -2.84 7.42 31.17
C PRO A 356 -2.95 6.39 30.00
N HIS A 357 -3.61 6.75 28.89
CA HIS A 357 -3.53 5.95 27.67
C HIS A 357 -2.16 6.14 27.00
N PRO A 358 -1.42 5.07 26.69
CA PRO A 358 -0.06 5.17 26.15
C PRO A 358 0.05 6.01 24.89
N GLY A 359 -0.86 5.83 23.93
CA GLY A 359 -0.90 6.62 22.70
C GLY A 359 -1.17 8.11 22.96
N GLN A 360 -2.10 8.45 23.86
CA GLN A 360 -2.40 9.84 24.21
C GLN A 360 -1.17 10.54 24.82
N ILE A 361 -0.45 9.88 25.74
CA ILE A 361 0.79 10.39 26.35
C ILE A 361 1.87 10.57 25.28
N ARG A 362 2.03 9.59 24.40
CA ARG A 362 3.01 9.60 23.29
C ARG A 362 2.79 10.78 22.36
N VAL A 363 1.57 11.01 21.91
CA VAL A 363 1.21 12.12 21.02
C VAL A 363 1.45 13.47 21.71
N ALA A 364 0.98 13.63 22.94
CA ALA A 364 1.21 14.88 23.71
C ALA A 364 2.70 15.19 23.86
N ARG A 365 3.53 14.17 24.11
CA ARG A 365 4.98 14.31 24.24
C ARG A 365 5.63 14.73 22.91
N ARG A 366 5.19 14.14 21.76
CA ARG A 366 5.66 14.57 20.44
C ARG A 366 5.29 16.02 20.15
N LEU A 367 4.06 16.41 20.42
CA LEU A 367 3.59 17.79 20.23
C LEU A 367 4.38 18.79 21.07
N ARG A 368 4.70 18.46 22.35
CA ARG A 368 5.57 19.31 23.17
C ARG A 368 6.97 19.44 22.58
N GLY A 369 7.57 18.33 22.11
CA GLY A 369 8.89 18.34 21.49
C GLY A 369 8.96 19.18 20.20
N LEU A 370 7.86 19.27 19.46
CA LEU A 370 7.74 20.06 18.23
C LEU A 370 7.49 21.54 18.50
N LEU A 371 6.77 21.87 19.59
CA LEU A 371 6.22 23.19 19.87
C LEU A 371 6.88 23.90 21.08
N HIS A 372 7.90 23.27 21.69
CA HIS A 372 8.52 23.80 22.90
C HIS A 372 9.29 25.09 22.61
N SER A 373 8.86 26.19 23.24
CA SER A 373 9.33 27.54 22.88
C SER A 373 10.74 27.90 23.38
N GLU A 374 11.23 27.26 24.45
CA GLU A 374 12.58 27.51 24.97
C GLU A 374 13.67 26.87 24.10
N THR A 375 13.41 25.65 23.61
CA THR A 375 14.34 24.90 22.78
C THR A 375 14.18 25.24 21.30
N HIS A 376 12.95 25.54 20.87
CA HIS A 376 12.57 25.78 19.48
C HIS A 376 11.67 27.02 19.39
N PRO A 377 12.19 28.23 19.64
CA PRO A 377 11.37 29.42 19.74
C PRO A 377 10.55 29.70 18.47
N SER A 378 9.26 30.02 18.67
CA SER A 378 8.34 30.39 17.61
C SER A 378 8.00 31.88 17.65
N GLU A 379 8.34 32.62 16.60
CA GLU A 379 7.93 34.01 16.46
C GLU A 379 6.43 34.13 16.19
N ILE A 380 5.82 33.14 15.54
CA ILE A 380 4.37 33.07 15.34
C ILE A 380 3.64 32.97 16.69
N ALA A 381 4.06 32.05 17.56
CA ALA A 381 3.47 31.93 18.90
C ALA A 381 3.65 33.23 19.71
N GLU A 382 4.81 33.86 19.65
CA GLU A 382 5.07 35.11 20.36
C GLU A 382 4.21 36.27 19.84
N SER A 383 3.89 36.29 18.53
CA SER A 383 3.10 37.36 17.90
C SER A 383 1.68 37.50 18.47
N HIS A 384 1.12 36.42 19.05
CA HIS A 384 -0.22 36.41 19.62
C HIS A 384 -0.24 36.12 21.13
N ARG A 385 0.86 36.33 21.83
CA ARG A 385 1.06 36.04 23.24
C ARG A 385 -0.02 36.58 24.16
N PHE A 386 -0.69 37.62 23.78
CA PHE A 386 -1.73 38.27 24.58
C PHE A 386 -3.09 38.28 23.87
N CYS A 387 -3.37 37.23 23.07
CA CYS A 387 -4.68 37.11 22.47
C CYS A 387 -5.77 36.89 23.54
N ASP A 388 -7.01 37.16 23.14
CA ASP A 388 -8.20 37.02 24.01
C ASP A 388 -8.90 35.65 23.87
N ARG A 389 -8.31 34.75 23.11
CA ARG A 389 -8.86 33.41 22.87
C ARG A 389 -8.74 32.57 24.15
N VAL A 390 -9.90 32.12 24.65
CA VAL A 390 -9.99 31.35 25.91
C VAL A 390 -9.64 29.89 25.69
N GLN A 391 -10.12 29.28 24.58
CA GLN A 391 -9.90 27.89 24.22
C GLN A 391 -9.77 27.74 22.72
N ASP A 392 -8.94 26.79 22.33
CA ASP A 392 -8.84 26.34 20.94
C ASP A 392 -9.97 25.36 20.59
N ALA A 393 -10.17 25.18 19.28
CA ALA A 393 -11.05 24.15 18.75
C ALA A 393 -10.60 22.74 19.14
N TYR A 394 -11.52 21.80 19.19
CA TYR A 394 -11.23 20.41 19.53
C TYR A 394 -10.25 19.76 18.56
N THR A 395 -10.29 20.10 17.28
CA THR A 395 -9.36 19.59 16.26
C THR A 395 -7.90 19.95 16.51
N LEU A 396 -7.64 20.95 17.36
CA LEU A 396 -6.30 21.36 17.79
C LEU A 396 -6.01 20.78 19.18
N ARG A 397 -6.81 21.12 20.20
CA ARG A 397 -6.49 20.76 21.59
C ARG A 397 -6.75 19.30 21.95
N CYS A 398 -7.62 18.58 21.20
CA CYS A 398 -7.91 17.17 21.42
C CYS A 398 -7.09 16.24 20.51
N ALA A 399 -6.08 16.76 19.79
CA ALA A 399 -5.19 15.93 18.99
C ALA A 399 -4.57 14.76 19.77
N PRO A 400 -4.10 14.91 21.02
CA PRO A 400 -3.58 13.78 21.79
C PRO A 400 -4.60 12.67 22.05
N GLN A 401 -5.87 12.98 22.25
CA GLN A 401 -6.93 12.01 22.50
C GLN A 401 -7.31 11.26 21.23
N VAL A 402 -7.39 11.94 20.09
CA VAL A 402 -7.80 11.35 18.80
C VAL A 402 -6.66 10.61 18.13
N HIS A 403 -5.49 11.24 17.98
CA HIS A 403 -4.32 10.56 17.45
C HIS A 403 -3.81 9.44 18.36
N GLY A 404 -4.03 9.59 19.68
CA GLY A 404 -3.63 8.61 20.68
C GLY A 404 -4.29 7.27 20.50
N ILE A 405 -5.62 7.23 20.33
CA ILE A 405 -6.32 5.96 20.09
C ILE A 405 -5.93 5.31 18.76
N SER A 406 -5.62 6.11 17.73
CA SER A 406 -5.08 5.58 16.47
C SER A 406 -3.73 4.90 16.68
N ASN A 407 -2.82 5.51 17.47
CA ASN A 407 -1.53 4.90 17.84
C ASN A 407 -1.72 3.59 18.62
N ASP A 408 -2.61 3.57 19.62
CA ASP A 408 -2.87 2.38 20.45
C ASP A 408 -3.53 1.26 19.61
N THR A 409 -4.40 1.61 18.66
CA THR A 409 -4.98 0.65 17.71
C THR A 409 -3.90 0.02 16.83
N VAL A 410 -3.00 0.81 16.26
CA VAL A 410 -1.89 0.29 15.45
C VAL A 410 -1.00 -0.64 16.25
N ASP A 411 -0.66 -0.30 17.50
CA ASP A 411 0.16 -1.16 18.36
C ASP A 411 -0.53 -2.50 18.66
N PHE A 412 -1.84 -2.49 18.94
CA PHE A 412 -2.63 -3.70 19.15
C PHE A 412 -2.67 -4.58 17.90
N VAL A 413 -2.98 -3.99 16.74
CA VAL A 413 -3.06 -4.73 15.47
C VAL A 413 -1.69 -5.29 15.08
N ARG A 414 -0.62 -4.52 15.27
CA ARG A 414 0.77 -4.95 15.04
C ARG A 414 1.10 -6.21 15.85
N GLY A 415 0.68 -6.29 17.10
CA GLY A 415 0.88 -7.46 17.94
C GLY A 415 0.23 -8.72 17.36
N VAL A 416 -1.03 -8.62 16.93
CA VAL A 416 -1.76 -9.75 16.35
C VAL A 416 -1.16 -10.17 15.00
N ILE A 417 -0.87 -9.21 14.11
CA ILE A 417 -0.28 -9.52 12.80
C ILE A 417 1.14 -10.11 12.97
N THR A 418 1.93 -9.63 13.94
CA THR A 418 3.25 -10.22 14.24
C THR A 418 3.15 -11.68 14.68
N THR A 419 2.14 -12.02 15.48
CA THR A 419 1.85 -13.39 15.84
C THR A 419 1.50 -14.22 14.61
N GLU A 420 0.62 -13.70 13.75
CA GLU A 420 0.12 -14.41 12.58
C GLU A 420 1.22 -14.69 11.54
N ILE A 421 2.12 -13.74 11.25
CA ILE A 421 3.23 -13.95 10.31
C ILE A 421 4.22 -15.03 10.75
N ASN A 422 4.23 -15.37 12.06
CA ASN A 422 5.07 -16.38 12.67
C ASN A 422 4.29 -17.62 13.12
N SER A 423 3.05 -17.82 12.63
CA SER A 423 2.18 -18.93 13.00
C SER A 423 2.17 -20.03 11.95
N ALA A 424 1.94 -21.28 12.39
CA ALA A 424 1.62 -22.39 11.50
C ALA A 424 0.13 -22.34 11.19
N THR A 425 -0.22 -21.96 9.97
CA THR A 425 -1.59 -21.72 9.50
C THR A 425 -2.03 -22.73 8.45
N ASP A 426 -1.49 -23.94 8.49
CA ASP A 426 -1.76 -25.03 7.56
C ASP A 426 -2.76 -26.05 8.14
N ASN A 427 -3.21 -27.01 7.33
CA ASN A 427 -4.03 -28.15 7.71
C ASN A 427 -3.99 -29.25 6.63
N PRO A 428 -3.86 -30.55 7.02
CA PRO A 428 -3.51 -31.02 8.36
C PRO A 428 -2.03 -30.71 8.68
N MET A 429 -1.72 -30.56 9.96
CA MET A 429 -0.37 -30.30 10.42
C MET A 429 0.38 -31.58 10.77
N VAL A 430 1.68 -31.61 10.46
CA VAL A 430 2.59 -32.74 10.69
C VAL A 430 3.42 -32.43 11.94
N PHE A 431 3.24 -33.23 12.99
CA PHE A 431 3.99 -33.14 14.25
C PHE A 431 5.05 -34.25 14.30
N ALA A 432 6.21 -33.96 13.70
CA ALA A 432 7.27 -34.95 13.53
C ALA A 432 7.79 -35.53 14.86
N GLU A 433 7.81 -34.71 15.92
CA GLU A 433 8.29 -35.15 17.24
C GLU A 433 7.34 -36.11 17.94
N HIS A 434 6.05 -36.07 17.58
CA HIS A 434 5.03 -36.94 18.15
C HIS A 434 4.63 -38.09 17.22
N GLY A 435 5.12 -38.11 15.98
CA GLY A 435 4.75 -39.11 14.98
C GLY A 435 3.30 -39.01 14.50
N GLU A 436 2.70 -37.80 14.59
CA GLU A 436 1.28 -37.59 14.36
C GLU A 436 0.99 -36.58 13.26
N ILE A 437 -0.14 -36.77 12.57
CA ILE A 437 -0.74 -35.78 11.65
C ILE A 437 -2.13 -35.45 12.17
N ILE A 438 -2.33 -34.17 12.49
CA ILE A 438 -3.56 -33.68 13.15
C ILE A 438 -4.25 -32.65 12.27
N SER A 439 -5.57 -32.83 12.07
CA SER A 439 -6.43 -31.88 11.37
C SER A 439 -7.05 -30.90 12.36
N GLY A 440 -6.97 -29.61 12.06
CA GLY A 440 -7.50 -28.52 12.88
C GLY A 440 -7.99 -27.34 12.02
N GLY A 441 -8.02 -26.13 12.58
CA GLY A 441 -8.58 -24.94 11.96
C GLY A 441 -7.64 -23.74 11.89
N ASN A 442 -6.32 -23.93 12.01
CA ASN A 442 -5.36 -22.81 12.04
C ASN A 442 -5.28 -22.01 10.73
N PHE A 443 -5.92 -22.49 9.68
CA PHE A 443 -6.08 -21.79 8.41
C PHE A 443 -7.14 -20.67 8.46
N HIS A 444 -7.97 -20.61 9.52
CA HIS A 444 -9.07 -19.66 9.56
C HIS A 444 -8.60 -18.23 9.76
N GLY A 445 -8.98 -17.34 8.83
CA GLY A 445 -8.48 -15.96 8.78
C GLY A 445 -9.13 -14.98 9.74
N GLU A 446 -9.86 -15.41 10.78
CA GLU A 446 -10.64 -14.53 11.65
C GLU A 446 -9.76 -13.55 12.45
N TYR A 447 -8.61 -13.99 12.97
CA TYR A 447 -7.69 -13.12 13.72
C TYR A 447 -7.21 -11.93 12.91
N PRO A 448 -6.55 -12.11 11.76
CA PRO A 448 -6.12 -10.98 10.94
C PRO A 448 -7.30 -10.20 10.36
N ALA A 449 -8.41 -10.84 9.98
CA ALA A 449 -9.58 -10.15 9.46
C ALA A 449 -10.16 -9.13 10.44
N LYS A 450 -10.37 -9.55 11.69
CA LYS A 450 -10.96 -8.70 12.73
C LYS A 450 -10.10 -7.49 13.05
N VAL A 451 -8.80 -7.70 13.23
CA VAL A 451 -7.90 -6.60 13.59
C VAL A 451 -7.65 -5.64 12.44
N LEU A 452 -7.77 -6.07 11.18
CA LEU A 452 -7.63 -5.19 10.03
C LEU A 452 -8.86 -4.27 9.84
N ASP A 453 -10.06 -4.74 10.19
CA ASP A 453 -11.21 -3.84 10.31
C ASP A 453 -11.03 -2.85 11.47
N TYR A 454 -10.46 -3.25 12.60
CA TYR A 454 -10.12 -2.32 13.69
C TYR A 454 -9.06 -1.29 13.26
N LEU A 455 -8.08 -1.71 12.46
CA LEU A 455 -7.08 -0.80 11.89
C LEU A 455 -7.74 0.27 11.02
N ALA A 456 -8.62 -0.14 10.11
CA ALA A 456 -9.34 0.78 9.23
C ALA A 456 -10.11 1.84 10.03
N ILE A 457 -10.87 1.41 11.05
CA ILE A 457 -11.61 2.30 11.94
C ILE A 457 -10.66 3.23 12.73
N GLY A 458 -9.59 2.68 13.30
CA GLY A 458 -8.68 3.44 14.15
C GLY A 458 -7.86 4.47 13.38
N VAL A 459 -7.37 4.15 12.17
CA VAL A 459 -6.53 5.07 11.41
C VAL A 459 -7.36 6.12 10.65
N HIS A 460 -8.61 5.82 10.30
CA HIS A 460 -9.52 6.78 9.68
C HIS A 460 -9.66 8.07 10.48
N GLU A 461 -9.66 8.01 11.81
CA GLU A 461 -9.80 9.18 12.69
C GLU A 461 -8.71 10.23 12.48
N LEU A 462 -7.52 9.82 12.02
CA LEU A 462 -6.46 10.77 11.63
C LEU A 462 -6.89 11.62 10.44
N ALA A 463 -7.53 11.02 9.42
CA ALA A 463 -8.04 11.77 8.27
C ALA A 463 -9.24 12.63 8.67
N ASN A 464 -10.14 12.10 9.51
CA ASN A 464 -11.34 12.79 9.94
C ASN A 464 -11.01 14.10 10.68
N ILE A 465 -10.07 14.07 11.63
CA ILE A 465 -9.62 15.27 12.36
C ILE A 465 -8.75 16.18 11.48
N SER A 466 -7.94 15.62 10.58
CA SER A 466 -7.10 16.36 9.63
C SER A 466 -7.93 17.20 8.65
N GLU A 467 -8.96 16.61 8.09
CA GLU A 467 -9.88 17.32 7.18
C GLU A 467 -10.56 18.49 7.89
N ARG A 468 -10.97 18.33 9.16
CA ARG A 468 -11.53 19.43 9.96
C ARG A 468 -10.50 20.53 10.27
N ARG A 469 -9.21 20.22 10.38
CA ARG A 469 -8.15 21.23 10.47
C ARG A 469 -7.93 21.93 9.15
N THR A 470 -7.98 21.19 8.03
CA THR A 470 -7.90 21.75 6.67
C THR A 470 -9.02 22.75 6.42
N GLU A 471 -10.27 22.43 6.80
CA GLU A 471 -11.40 23.37 6.74
C GLU A 471 -11.09 24.66 7.49
N ARG A 472 -10.53 24.54 8.72
CA ARG A 472 -10.18 25.73 9.53
C ARG A 472 -9.09 26.56 8.89
N LEU A 473 -8.09 25.95 8.24
CA LEU A 473 -7.00 26.65 7.56
C LEU A 473 -7.53 27.47 6.37
N VAL A 474 -8.41 26.90 5.55
CA VAL A 474 -8.92 27.56 4.33
C VAL A 474 -10.06 28.55 4.59
N ASN A 475 -10.66 28.51 5.78
CA ASN A 475 -11.79 29.35 6.17
C ASN A 475 -11.32 30.61 6.93
N PRO A 476 -11.47 31.81 6.36
CA PRO A 476 -10.99 33.04 6.98
C PRO A 476 -11.63 33.35 8.32
N ALA A 477 -12.85 32.87 8.59
CA ALA A 477 -13.50 33.07 9.86
C ALA A 477 -12.80 32.37 11.04
N TYR A 478 -11.99 31.32 10.76
CA TYR A 478 -11.27 30.57 11.76
C TYR A 478 -9.76 30.79 11.72
N SER A 479 -9.18 30.96 10.53
CA SER A 479 -7.73 31.11 10.38
C SER A 479 -7.25 32.56 10.51
N GLU A 480 -8.12 33.55 10.26
CA GLU A 480 -7.76 34.97 10.09
C GLU A 480 -6.79 35.20 8.92
N LEU A 481 -6.75 34.26 7.98
CA LEU A 481 -5.94 34.29 6.76
C LEU A 481 -6.86 34.52 5.54
N PRO A 482 -6.29 34.85 4.36
CA PRO A 482 -7.08 34.97 3.15
C PRO A 482 -7.87 33.69 2.83
N ALA A 483 -9.11 33.84 2.36
CA ALA A 483 -9.96 32.71 2.00
C ALA A 483 -9.25 31.75 1.05
N PHE A 484 -9.35 30.47 1.33
CA PHE A 484 -8.71 29.40 0.56
C PHE A 484 -7.20 29.56 0.35
N LEU A 485 -6.55 30.33 1.23
CA LEU A 485 -5.08 30.56 1.25
C LEU A 485 -4.54 31.10 -0.09
N THR A 486 -5.27 31.98 -0.73
CA THR A 486 -4.87 32.67 -1.95
C THR A 486 -4.85 34.19 -1.76
N PRO A 487 -3.83 34.93 -2.23
CA PRO A 487 -3.75 36.38 -2.07
C PRO A 487 -4.83 37.12 -2.89
N ASP A 488 -5.16 36.63 -4.10
CA ASP A 488 -6.07 37.25 -5.04
C ASP A 488 -7.34 36.40 -5.21
N GLY A 489 -8.14 36.30 -4.14
CA GLY A 489 -9.41 35.56 -4.15
C GLY A 489 -10.39 36.11 -5.19
N GLY A 490 -11.07 35.23 -5.90
CA GLY A 490 -11.95 35.58 -7.02
C GLY A 490 -11.28 35.36 -8.38
N LEU A 491 -10.07 35.88 -8.58
CA LEU A 491 -9.26 35.51 -9.74
C LEU A 491 -8.65 34.12 -9.57
N ASN A 492 -8.26 33.77 -8.34
CA ASN A 492 -7.74 32.47 -7.95
C ASN A 492 -8.67 31.83 -6.94
N SER A 493 -8.79 30.50 -6.98
CA SER A 493 -9.60 29.67 -6.08
C SER A 493 -8.76 29.02 -4.97
N GLY A 494 -7.44 28.97 -5.11
CA GLY A 494 -6.52 28.44 -4.11
C GLY A 494 -6.83 26.99 -3.72
N PHE A 495 -6.89 26.72 -2.42
CA PHE A 495 -7.09 25.38 -1.86
C PHE A 495 -8.56 24.98 -1.67
N MET A 496 -9.51 25.68 -2.28
CA MET A 496 -10.95 25.37 -2.18
C MET A 496 -11.23 23.90 -2.53
N ILE A 497 -10.79 23.46 -3.70
CA ILE A 497 -11.08 22.09 -4.20
C ILE A 497 -10.16 21.04 -3.55
N ALA A 498 -8.98 21.39 -3.12
CA ALA A 498 -8.15 20.49 -2.32
C ALA A 498 -8.86 20.09 -1.00
N HIS A 499 -9.52 21.03 -0.33
CA HIS A 499 -10.37 20.73 0.82
C HIS A 499 -11.55 19.83 0.44
N CYS A 500 -12.23 20.09 -0.68
CA CYS A 500 -13.30 19.21 -1.17
C CYS A 500 -12.80 17.78 -1.43
N THR A 501 -11.59 17.63 -1.98
CA THR A 501 -10.96 16.32 -2.17
C THR A 501 -10.72 15.60 -0.84
N ALA A 502 -10.16 16.29 0.15
CA ALA A 502 -9.99 15.72 1.50
C ALA A 502 -11.32 15.27 2.11
N ALA A 503 -12.37 16.10 1.99
CA ALA A 503 -13.70 15.78 2.48
C ALA A 503 -14.32 14.57 1.75
N ALA A 504 -14.10 14.44 0.43
CA ALA A 504 -14.56 13.28 -0.35
C ALA A 504 -13.90 11.99 0.13
N LEU A 505 -12.57 11.98 0.29
CA LEU A 505 -11.82 10.82 0.78
C LEU A 505 -12.25 10.41 2.21
N VAL A 506 -12.46 11.37 3.09
CA VAL A 506 -12.98 11.10 4.45
C VAL A 506 -14.38 10.51 4.40
N SER A 507 -15.25 11.00 3.52
CA SER A 507 -16.60 10.46 3.34
C SER A 507 -16.58 9.02 2.82
N GLU A 508 -15.73 8.73 1.85
CA GLU A 508 -15.53 7.38 1.31
C GLU A 508 -14.99 6.42 2.38
N ASN A 509 -14.03 6.86 3.18
CA ASN A 509 -13.50 6.08 4.29
C ASN A 509 -14.56 5.67 5.30
N LYS A 510 -15.61 6.47 5.54
CA LYS A 510 -16.72 6.08 6.45
C LYS A 510 -17.42 4.82 5.99
N VAL A 511 -17.58 4.65 4.67
CA VAL A 511 -18.15 3.42 4.08
C VAL A 511 -17.13 2.27 4.18
N LEU A 512 -15.87 2.52 3.87
CA LEU A 512 -14.81 1.53 3.94
C LEU A 512 -14.54 1.04 5.38
N CYS A 513 -14.84 1.83 6.39
CA CYS A 513 -14.75 1.43 7.80
C CYS A 513 -15.88 0.50 8.25
N HIS A 514 -16.89 0.22 7.41
CA HIS A 514 -17.86 -0.82 7.74
C HIS A 514 -17.17 -2.19 7.80
N PRO A 515 -17.27 -2.95 8.93
CA PRO A 515 -16.49 -4.17 9.10
C PRO A 515 -16.87 -5.24 8.07
N ALA A 516 -15.88 -5.81 7.37
CA ALA A 516 -16.08 -6.97 6.49
C ALA A 516 -16.06 -8.28 7.27
N SER A 517 -15.30 -8.36 8.36
CA SER A 517 -15.12 -9.55 9.19
C SER A 517 -16.38 -9.96 9.99
N VAL A 518 -17.45 -9.18 9.95
CA VAL A 518 -18.74 -9.53 10.55
C VAL A 518 -19.72 -10.19 9.57
N ASP A 519 -19.33 -10.30 8.28
CA ASP A 519 -20.16 -10.79 7.19
C ASP A 519 -19.78 -12.23 6.83
N SER A 520 -20.18 -13.18 7.68
CA SER A 520 -19.97 -14.60 7.41
C SER A 520 -21.05 -15.17 6.50
N LEU A 521 -20.64 -16.10 5.60
CA LEU A 521 -21.53 -16.82 4.69
C LEU A 521 -21.06 -18.28 4.51
N THR A 522 -21.91 -19.13 3.92
CA THR A 522 -21.60 -20.54 3.76
C THR A 522 -21.04 -20.82 2.36
N THR A 523 -19.90 -21.52 2.29
CA THR A 523 -19.26 -21.98 1.05
C THR A 523 -18.97 -23.49 1.09
N SER A 524 -18.40 -24.04 0.02
CA SER A 524 -17.90 -25.43 -0.08
C SER A 524 -18.94 -26.49 0.31
N ALA A 525 -20.17 -26.36 -0.21
CA ALA A 525 -21.31 -27.27 0.06
C ALA A 525 -21.60 -27.43 1.56
N GLY A 526 -21.50 -26.35 2.34
CA GLY A 526 -21.78 -26.31 3.76
C GLY A 526 -20.65 -26.82 4.67
N THR A 527 -19.47 -27.10 4.12
CA THR A 527 -18.30 -27.48 4.92
C THR A 527 -17.66 -26.26 5.55
N GLU A 528 -17.59 -25.15 4.81
CA GLU A 528 -17.12 -23.84 5.26
C GLU A 528 -18.35 -22.99 5.61
N ASP A 529 -18.95 -23.23 6.77
CA ASP A 529 -20.20 -22.62 7.22
C ASP A 529 -19.97 -21.34 8.06
N HIS A 530 -18.72 -21.01 8.31
CA HIS A 530 -18.27 -19.74 8.89
C HIS A 530 -16.98 -19.27 8.20
N VAL A 531 -16.98 -18.05 7.67
CA VAL A 531 -15.85 -17.46 6.92
C VAL A 531 -15.45 -16.12 7.54
N SER A 532 -14.18 -15.73 7.37
CA SER A 532 -13.61 -14.53 8.00
C SER A 532 -13.75 -13.25 7.17
N MET A 533 -13.89 -13.35 5.86
CA MET A 533 -13.81 -12.24 4.89
C MET A 533 -12.50 -11.43 4.97
N GLY A 534 -11.43 -12.03 5.48
CA GLY A 534 -10.16 -11.36 5.79
C GLY A 534 -9.48 -10.72 4.59
N GLY A 535 -9.56 -11.32 3.41
CA GLY A 535 -9.02 -10.72 2.19
C GLY A 535 -9.68 -9.40 1.84
N PHE A 536 -10.97 -9.23 2.13
CA PHE A 536 -11.67 -7.96 1.97
C PHE A 536 -11.28 -6.96 3.07
N SER A 537 -11.23 -7.38 4.34
CA SER A 537 -10.75 -6.54 5.46
C SER A 537 -9.36 -5.97 5.17
N ALA A 538 -8.43 -6.81 4.69
CA ALA A 538 -7.05 -6.40 4.39
C ALA A 538 -6.99 -5.35 3.26
N ARG A 539 -7.70 -5.58 2.16
CA ARG A 539 -7.74 -4.62 1.04
C ARG A 539 -8.36 -3.29 1.45
N LYS A 540 -9.46 -3.31 2.22
CA LYS A 540 -10.08 -2.08 2.75
C LYS A 540 -9.13 -1.31 3.67
N ALA A 541 -8.45 -2.00 4.58
CA ALA A 541 -7.50 -1.36 5.48
C ALA A 541 -6.40 -0.61 4.71
N LEU A 542 -5.85 -1.22 3.65
CA LEU A 542 -4.87 -0.56 2.77
C LEU A 542 -5.45 0.69 2.10
N THR A 543 -6.65 0.60 1.54
CA THR A 543 -7.30 1.75 0.89
C THR A 543 -7.56 2.89 1.88
N VAL A 544 -8.03 2.55 3.11
CA VAL A 544 -8.25 3.57 4.15
C VAL A 544 -6.93 4.25 4.54
N VAL A 545 -5.85 3.47 4.72
CA VAL A 545 -4.52 4.04 5.03
C VAL A 545 -4.06 4.99 3.91
N GLU A 546 -4.22 4.60 2.65
CA GLU A 546 -3.88 5.44 1.50
C GLU A 546 -4.64 6.76 1.47
N HIS A 547 -5.97 6.71 1.69
CA HIS A 547 -6.78 7.93 1.79
C HIS A 547 -6.34 8.81 2.97
N VAL A 548 -5.96 8.23 4.11
CA VAL A 548 -5.44 8.97 5.27
C VAL A 548 -4.14 9.70 4.91
N GLU A 549 -3.22 9.03 4.23
CA GLU A 549 -1.97 9.64 3.75
C GLU A 549 -2.25 10.83 2.82
N GLN A 550 -3.18 10.69 1.89
CA GLN A 550 -3.56 11.74 0.94
C GLN A 550 -4.22 12.93 1.62
N VAL A 551 -5.14 12.70 2.57
CA VAL A 551 -5.79 13.77 3.35
C VAL A 551 -4.75 14.54 4.17
N LEU A 552 -3.80 13.84 4.80
CA LEU A 552 -2.71 14.48 5.54
C LEU A 552 -1.73 15.24 4.64
N ALA A 553 -1.50 14.78 3.41
CA ALA A 553 -0.71 15.52 2.42
C ALA A 553 -1.39 16.85 2.05
N ILE A 554 -2.71 16.85 1.90
CA ILE A 554 -3.49 18.08 1.66
C ILE A 554 -3.42 19.03 2.86
N GLU A 555 -3.57 18.55 4.09
CA GLU A 555 -3.42 19.37 5.29
C GLU A 555 -2.02 20.00 5.37
N LEU A 556 -0.98 19.22 5.10
CA LEU A 556 0.40 19.68 5.11
C LEU A 556 0.66 20.78 4.08
N LEU A 557 0.13 20.64 2.87
CA LEU A 557 0.18 21.66 1.84
C LEU A 557 -0.53 22.96 2.27
N CYS A 558 -1.74 22.84 2.83
CA CYS A 558 -2.50 23.97 3.34
C CYS A 558 -1.75 24.69 4.47
N ALA A 559 -1.20 23.94 5.43
CA ALA A 559 -0.44 24.50 6.54
C ALA A 559 0.84 25.22 6.06
N CYS A 560 1.59 24.64 5.10
CA CYS A 560 2.75 25.28 4.50
C CYS A 560 2.38 26.53 3.70
N GLN A 561 1.25 26.54 3.00
CA GLN A 561 0.78 27.73 2.30
C GLN A 561 0.31 28.82 3.28
N ALA A 562 -0.31 28.45 4.37
CA ALA A 562 -0.75 29.38 5.40
C ALA A 562 0.44 30.10 6.09
N ILE A 563 1.59 29.42 6.24
CA ILE A 563 2.83 30.03 6.73
C ILE A 563 3.28 31.18 5.85
N GLU A 564 3.08 31.15 4.53
CA GLU A 564 3.48 32.25 3.62
C GLU A 564 2.81 33.58 4.00
N PHE A 565 1.57 33.55 4.47
CA PHE A 565 0.86 34.74 4.93
C PHE A 565 1.29 35.23 6.31
N LEU A 566 2.04 34.43 7.05
CA LEU A 566 2.60 34.80 8.36
C LEU A 566 4.04 35.29 8.28
N ARG A 567 4.71 35.12 7.12
CA ARG A 567 6.06 35.59 6.91
C ARG A 567 6.15 37.13 7.11
N PRO A 568 7.25 37.66 7.66
CA PRO A 568 8.55 37.00 7.93
C PRO A 568 8.62 36.16 9.21
N LEU A 569 7.55 36.05 10.00
CA LEU A 569 7.56 35.31 11.26
C LEU A 569 7.88 33.82 11.00
N LYS A 570 8.72 33.27 11.86
CA LYS A 570 9.12 31.86 11.81
C LYS A 570 8.38 31.04 12.86
N THR A 571 8.08 29.80 12.52
CA THR A 571 7.63 28.80 13.48
C THR A 571 8.83 28.18 14.21
N THR A 572 8.63 27.09 14.98
CA THR A 572 9.71 26.39 15.67
C THR A 572 10.71 25.77 14.70
N ALA A 573 11.96 25.54 15.12
CA ALA A 573 12.98 24.96 14.28
C ALA A 573 12.60 23.61 13.61
N PRO A 574 12.00 22.62 14.32
CA PRO A 574 11.53 21.39 13.69
C PRO A 574 10.46 21.64 12.61
N LEU A 575 9.51 22.52 12.84
CA LEU A 575 8.44 22.81 11.90
C LEU A 575 8.93 23.65 10.70
N GLU A 576 9.95 24.52 10.89
CA GLU A 576 10.65 25.15 9.76
C GLU A 576 11.42 24.13 8.90
N ALA A 577 11.95 23.06 9.48
CA ALA A 577 12.59 21.98 8.72
C ALA A 577 11.56 21.24 7.85
N VAL A 578 10.36 20.96 8.38
CA VAL A 578 9.24 20.37 7.62
C VAL A 578 8.77 21.30 6.50
N TYR A 579 8.57 22.59 6.81
CA TYR A 579 8.22 23.60 5.80
C TYR A 579 9.24 23.63 4.65
N LYS A 580 10.54 23.69 4.96
CA LYS A 580 11.61 23.66 3.95
C LYS A 580 11.61 22.38 3.13
N LEU A 581 11.33 21.23 3.75
CA LEU A 581 11.19 19.94 3.04
C LEU A 581 10.06 20.01 2.03
N VAL A 582 8.87 20.46 2.41
CA VAL A 582 7.74 20.59 1.48
C VAL A 582 8.07 21.58 0.36
N ARG A 583 8.69 22.73 0.70
CA ARG A 583 9.08 23.75 -0.30
C ARG A 583 10.20 23.30 -1.24
N SER A 584 10.94 22.25 -0.91
CA SER A 584 11.92 21.66 -1.84
C SER A 584 11.27 20.89 -3.01
N VAL A 585 10.00 20.49 -2.87
CA VAL A 585 9.26 19.74 -3.89
C VAL A 585 8.04 20.50 -4.43
N VAL A 586 7.43 21.38 -3.64
CA VAL A 586 6.26 22.17 -4.03
C VAL A 586 6.50 23.65 -3.69
N GLY A 587 6.51 24.52 -4.71
CA GLY A 587 6.63 25.97 -4.52
C GLY A 587 5.39 26.61 -3.88
N PRO A 588 5.50 27.85 -3.35
CA PRO A 588 4.34 28.59 -2.85
C PRO A 588 3.23 28.74 -3.88
N TRP A 589 1.98 28.80 -3.39
CA TRP A 589 0.80 29.00 -4.24
C TRP A 589 0.50 30.48 -4.44
N VAL A 590 1.14 31.06 -5.46
CA VAL A 590 0.98 32.48 -5.79
C VAL A 590 -0.17 32.69 -6.78
N LYS A 591 -0.38 31.73 -7.67
CA LYS A 591 -1.41 31.70 -8.71
C LYS A 591 -1.90 30.27 -8.89
N ASP A 592 -3.18 30.13 -9.24
CA ASP A 592 -3.77 28.82 -9.54
C ASP A 592 -3.00 28.09 -10.62
N ARG A 593 -2.73 26.80 -10.37
CA ARG A 593 -2.05 25.84 -11.25
C ARG A 593 -2.63 24.44 -11.07
N TYR A 594 -2.22 23.50 -11.88
CA TYR A 594 -2.61 22.10 -11.74
C TYR A 594 -2.10 21.54 -10.39
N MET A 595 -3.01 21.25 -9.45
CA MET A 595 -2.68 20.97 -8.05
C MET A 595 -2.40 19.49 -7.76
N SER A 596 -2.96 18.55 -8.54
CA SER A 596 -2.80 17.12 -8.26
C SER A 596 -1.32 16.69 -8.16
N PRO A 597 -0.41 17.11 -9.05
CA PRO A 597 1.01 16.78 -8.92
C PRO A 597 1.66 17.32 -7.63
N ASP A 598 1.18 18.45 -7.09
CA ASP A 598 1.69 18.98 -5.83
C ASP A 598 1.24 18.12 -4.65
N ILE A 599 -0.01 17.63 -4.68
CA ILE A 599 -0.54 16.68 -3.68
C ILE A 599 0.27 15.37 -3.74
N ASP A 600 0.49 14.80 -4.93
CA ASP A 600 1.25 13.57 -5.13
C ASP A 600 2.70 13.70 -4.64
N ALA A 601 3.34 14.85 -4.90
CA ALA A 601 4.70 15.09 -4.44
C ALA A 601 4.80 15.09 -2.90
N VAL A 602 3.83 15.68 -2.20
CA VAL A 602 3.80 15.69 -0.73
C VAL A 602 3.37 14.33 -0.19
N TRP A 603 2.40 13.65 -0.82
CA TRP A 603 2.03 12.28 -0.47
C TRP A 603 3.25 11.35 -0.53
N LYS A 604 4.08 11.48 -1.56
CA LYS A 604 5.35 10.72 -1.66
C LYS A 604 6.31 11.02 -0.50
N LEU A 605 6.41 12.26 -0.03
CA LEU A 605 7.21 12.57 1.16
C LEU A 605 6.70 11.83 2.41
N LEU A 606 5.36 11.66 2.53
CA LEU A 606 4.76 10.90 3.63
C LEU A 606 5.03 9.40 3.50
N GLN A 607 4.89 8.82 2.29
CA GLN A 607 5.19 7.41 2.03
C GLN A 607 6.66 7.06 2.29
N GLU A 608 7.58 7.99 2.01
CA GLU A 608 9.01 7.87 2.26
C GLU A 608 9.40 8.27 3.70
N GLU A 609 8.45 8.60 4.57
CA GLU A 609 8.60 9.06 5.94
C GLU A 609 9.52 10.30 6.10
N LYS A 610 9.72 11.08 5.06
CA LYS A 610 10.66 12.22 5.09
C LYS A 610 10.24 13.31 6.09
N VAL A 611 8.94 13.52 6.27
CA VAL A 611 8.41 14.48 7.26
C VAL A 611 8.80 14.05 8.68
N TRP A 612 8.72 12.76 8.99
CA TRP A 612 9.20 12.22 10.25
C TRP A 612 10.72 12.34 10.40
N GLN A 613 11.47 11.97 9.37
CA GLN A 613 12.94 11.97 9.40
C GLN A 613 13.52 13.34 9.74
N VAL A 614 13.00 14.43 9.15
CA VAL A 614 13.51 15.80 9.40
C VAL A 614 13.09 16.34 10.78
N SER A 615 12.06 15.81 11.40
CA SER A 615 11.53 16.26 12.70
C SER A 615 11.98 15.38 13.87
N LYS A 616 12.27 14.09 13.62
CA LYS A 616 12.58 13.09 14.64
C LYS A 616 13.69 13.50 15.59
N GLN A 617 14.80 14.04 15.09
CA GLN A 617 15.95 14.43 15.92
C GLN A 617 15.59 15.47 16.98
N TYR A 618 14.70 16.40 16.66
CA TYR A 618 14.24 17.42 17.64
C TYR A 618 13.37 16.82 18.73
N ILE A 619 12.52 15.85 18.36
CA ILE A 619 11.66 15.12 19.29
C ILE A 619 12.53 14.24 20.22
N ASP A 620 13.49 13.51 19.67
CA ASP A 620 14.39 12.65 20.43
C ASP A 620 15.27 13.46 21.38
N ASN A 621 15.83 14.60 20.93
CA ASN A 621 16.61 15.50 21.78
C ASN A 621 15.79 16.08 22.91
N TYR A 622 14.55 16.48 22.65
CA TYR A 622 13.64 16.94 23.69
C TYR A 622 13.40 15.87 24.75
N HIS A 623 13.16 14.63 24.34
CA HIS A 623 12.93 13.51 25.26
C HIS A 623 14.19 13.13 26.06
N ALA A 624 15.37 13.23 25.47
CA ALA A 624 16.63 12.90 26.14
C ALA A 624 17.04 13.93 27.21
N VAL A 625 16.72 15.19 27.00
CA VAL A 625 17.11 16.28 27.92
C VAL A 625 16.11 16.46 29.06
N GLN A 626 14.86 16.03 28.89
CA GLN A 626 13.78 16.29 29.84
C GLN A 626 13.18 15.01 30.44
N ASP A 627 13.94 14.34 31.30
CA ASP A 627 13.38 13.31 32.20
C ASP A 627 12.32 13.88 33.19
N VAL A 628 12.48 15.13 33.57
CA VAL A 628 11.47 15.88 34.30
C VAL A 628 10.80 16.83 33.32
N GLU A 629 9.56 16.55 33.00
CA GLU A 629 8.80 17.31 32.05
C GLU A 629 8.58 18.73 32.53
N THR A 630 9.26 19.69 31.90
CA THR A 630 9.02 21.10 32.12
C THR A 630 7.65 21.48 31.58
N ARG A 631 6.96 22.36 32.24
CA ARG A 631 5.69 22.91 31.78
C ARG A 631 5.87 23.53 30.42
N VAL A 632 5.04 23.11 29.47
CA VAL A 632 4.94 23.79 28.19
C VAL A 632 4.34 25.16 28.44
N MET A 633 5.10 26.21 28.16
CA MET A 633 4.68 27.59 28.36
C MET A 633 3.88 28.05 27.12
N SER A 634 2.62 28.39 27.34
CA SER A 634 1.80 29.04 26.32
C SER A 634 1.55 30.49 26.71
N PRO A 635 1.55 31.42 25.75
CA PRO A 635 1.25 32.83 26.03
C PRO A 635 -0.13 33.06 26.69
N THR A 636 -1.07 32.16 26.47
CA THR A 636 -2.46 32.26 26.98
C THR A 636 -2.70 31.57 28.32
N THR A 637 -1.66 31.15 29.04
CA THR A 637 -1.80 30.23 30.17
C THR A 637 -2.27 30.82 31.48
N THR A 638 -2.26 32.11 31.63
CA THR A 638 -2.65 32.77 32.90
C THR A 638 -3.70 33.84 32.64
N MET A 639 -4.93 33.41 32.46
CA MET A 639 -6.04 34.33 32.57
C MET A 639 -6.47 34.45 34.04
N ASN A 640 -6.09 35.55 34.68
CA ASN A 640 -6.76 36.00 35.88
C ASN A 640 -8.04 36.75 35.53
N ALA A 641 -8.96 36.96 36.48
CA ALA A 641 -10.16 37.75 36.26
C ALA A 641 -9.88 39.15 35.67
N ASP A 642 -8.69 39.68 35.91
CA ASP A 642 -8.18 40.94 35.36
C ASP A 642 -7.49 40.84 33.99
N GLY A 643 -7.43 39.70 33.43
CA GLY A 643 -7.06 39.25 32.11
C GLY A 643 -5.87 39.89 31.37
N PRO A 644 -5.36 39.22 30.36
CA PRO A 644 -4.29 39.74 29.49
C PRO A 644 -4.69 41.01 28.71
N VAL A 645 -5.98 41.26 28.58
CA VAL A 645 -6.54 42.43 27.88
C VAL A 645 -6.14 43.73 28.53
N GLN A 646 -6.11 43.83 29.89
CA GLN A 646 -5.67 45.04 30.58
C GLN A 646 -4.14 45.26 30.45
N LYS A 647 -3.34 44.19 30.52
CA LYS A 647 -1.90 44.26 30.27
C LYS A 647 -1.57 44.68 28.86
N ARG A 648 -2.32 44.20 27.90
CA ARG A 648 -2.16 44.56 26.44
C ARG A 648 -2.49 46.03 26.21
N ARG A 649 -3.56 46.56 26.84
CA ARG A 649 -3.88 47.99 26.74
C ARG A 649 -2.85 48.88 27.40
N ARG A 650 -2.28 48.49 28.54
CA ARG A 650 -1.21 49.23 29.22
C ARG A 650 0.07 49.27 28.40
N VAL A 651 0.51 48.16 27.81
CA VAL A 651 1.72 48.09 26.98
C VAL A 651 1.60 48.96 25.74
N VAL A 652 0.42 48.96 25.11
CA VAL A 652 0.16 49.77 23.89
C VAL A 652 0.08 51.28 24.26
N SER A 653 -0.46 51.65 25.43
CA SER A 653 -0.52 53.05 25.87
C SER A 653 0.84 53.59 26.25
N GLU A 654 1.70 52.79 26.94
CA GLU A 654 3.06 53.22 27.28
C GLU A 654 3.96 53.35 26.06
N ARG A 655 3.80 52.57 25.03
CA ARG A 655 4.56 52.73 23.78
C ARG A 655 4.10 53.94 22.95
N LYS A 656 2.84 54.36 23.00
CA LYS A 656 2.38 55.59 22.32
C LYS A 656 2.82 56.87 22.99
N ASN A 657 3.13 56.81 24.30
CA ASN A 657 3.61 57.97 25.04
C ASN A 657 5.16 58.12 25.06
N LYS A 658 5.89 57.17 24.39
CA LYS A 658 7.35 57.23 24.29
C LYS A 658 7.86 57.46 22.85
N SER A 659 6.96 57.69 21.91
CA SER A 659 7.26 58.21 20.59
C SER A 659 6.60 59.60 20.40
#